data_da3f99d74f2f8bf59489b046a1947971
#
_entry.id   da3f99d74f2f8bf59489b046a1947971
#
_cell.length_a   1.000
_cell.length_b   1.000
_cell.length_c   1.000
_cell.angle_alpha   90.00
_cell.angle_beta   90.00
_cell.angle_gamma   90.00
#
_symmetry.space_group_name_H-M   'P 1'
#
loop_
_entity.id
_entity.type
_entity.pdbx_description
1 polymer ?
#
loop_
_entity_poly.entity_id
_entity_poly.type
_entity_poly.pdbx_seq_one_letter_code
_entity_poly.pdbx_strand_id
1 'polypeptide(L)'
;MRPVRVLRYLLLPLLLLGMGPRVAATPPPHPPEAAAAQANYTKREVLIPMRDGVKLFTAIYTPKDTSRTYPILLQRTPYSVAPYGPEAYKPHLGPSDRFMTEGFIFVYQDVRGRMMSEGTFVNMRPALDAHPTAADIDEGTDTYDTIDWLLKHVPGNNGKAGQWGISYPGFYTAAGMLCGHPALVASSPEAPIVDWFTGDDFHRNGALWLPHAFNFLVNFGRPRPKPTTDWGEPFRHGTSDGYAWFLRLGSTAGTRAYTKDVAFWNEMLDHPTYDTFWQARNLRPHLKGVKPAVLTVGGWFDAENLYGALQVFRTVDRQSPATDNRLVMGPWSHGAWERTKGDRLGAVTFGAPTSEFFQDEVLFPFFMHALKGAPDPKLAKATVFETGTNRWHHFDTWPPRDVKPAKLYLQPGGRLGLAAPPANGGSDAYVSDPAKPVPFLQQIAIGMPREYMTADQRFAGRRPDVLVYESDPLPADLTVAGPLKPELFVATTGTDADWVVKLIDVYPDDYASPDYQPGDDPWTPAPNELGGYQQLVRGEVMRGKFRNSYTTPEPFVPGRPTRVAWTENDLFHTFRKGHRVMIQIQSSWFPLMDRNPQQFMNINTATPADYRKATHTVFHDAARPSSLGVQLWSPRP
;
A
#
# COMPACT_ATOMS: atom_id res chain seq x y z
N MET A 1 -59.11 -0.85 43.99
CA MET A 1 -58.69 -1.36 45.30
C MET A 1 -57.68 -2.50 45.08
N ARG A 2 -56.43 -2.26 45.36
CA ARG A 2 -55.38 -3.22 45.77
C ARG A 2 -54.09 -2.42 45.92
N PRO A 3 -53.26 -2.71 46.94
CA PRO A 3 -52.40 -1.71 47.55
C PRO A 3 -50.97 -1.66 46.99
N VAL A 4 -50.35 -0.49 47.16
CA VAL A 4 -48.95 -0.11 46.94
C VAL A 4 -48.06 -0.89 47.92
N ARG A 5 -47.00 -1.54 47.40
CA ARG A 5 -45.87 -2.06 48.19
C ARG A 5 -44.68 -1.10 48.13
N VAL A 6 -44.35 -0.58 49.27
CA VAL A 6 -43.16 0.22 49.58
C VAL A 6 -41.96 -0.70 49.69
N LEU A 7 -40.90 -0.42 48.95
CA LEU A 7 -39.62 -1.13 49.07
C LEU A 7 -38.65 -0.27 49.89
N ARG A 8 -38.16 -0.83 50.98
CA ARG A 8 -37.22 -0.21 51.91
C ARG A 8 -35.80 -0.27 51.34
N TYR A 9 -35.10 0.86 51.40
CA TYR A 9 -33.67 0.94 51.17
C TYR A 9 -32.90 0.42 52.40
N LEU A 10 -32.00 -0.57 52.17
CA LEU A 10 -31.01 -1.03 53.13
C LEU A 10 -29.69 -0.28 52.84
N LEU A 11 -29.23 0.48 53.83
CA LEU A 11 -27.90 1.07 53.89
C LEU A 11 -26.87 -0.03 54.26
N LEU A 12 -25.87 -0.24 53.41
CA LEU A 12 -24.65 -1.01 53.72
C LEU A 12 -23.52 -0.07 54.16
N PRO A 13 -22.71 -0.43 55.16
CA PRO A 13 -21.63 0.43 55.64
C PRO A 13 -20.37 0.34 54.75
N LEU A 14 -19.70 1.50 54.59
CA LEU A 14 -18.38 1.63 54.00
C LEU A 14 -17.33 0.90 54.83
N LEU A 15 -16.70 -0.13 54.30
CA LEU A 15 -15.47 -0.72 54.82
C LEU A 15 -14.28 0.01 54.25
N LEU A 16 -13.54 0.74 55.04
CA LEU A 16 -12.19 1.26 54.78
C LEU A 16 -11.21 0.07 54.73
N LEU A 17 -10.77 -0.31 53.56
CA LEU A 17 -9.67 -1.25 53.37
C LEU A 17 -8.36 -0.49 53.32
N GLY A 18 -7.47 -0.81 54.25
CA GLY A 18 -6.15 -0.23 54.43
C GLY A 18 -5.22 -0.48 53.21
N MET A 19 -4.44 0.53 52.90
CA MET A 19 -3.33 0.45 51.92
C MET A 19 -2.21 -0.44 52.50
N GLY A 20 -2.13 -1.68 52.05
CA GLY A 20 -0.94 -2.52 52.19
C GLY A 20 0.17 -2.11 51.23
N PRO A 21 1.44 -2.42 51.53
CA PRO A 21 2.55 -2.05 50.66
C PRO A 21 2.41 -2.66 49.27
N ARG A 22 2.53 -1.83 48.22
CA ARG A 22 2.59 -2.28 46.83
C ARG A 22 3.82 -3.14 46.64
N VAL A 23 3.65 -4.44 46.54
CA VAL A 23 4.67 -5.34 45.99
C VAL A 23 4.87 -4.94 44.55
N ALA A 24 6.11 -4.54 44.20
CA ALA A 24 6.50 -4.31 42.81
C ALA A 24 6.19 -5.59 42.02
N ALA A 25 5.31 -5.48 41.03
CA ALA A 25 5.03 -6.59 40.12
C ALA A 25 6.30 -6.94 39.36
N THR A 26 6.75 -8.19 39.50
CA THR A 26 7.77 -8.76 38.62
C THR A 26 7.31 -8.61 37.19
N PRO A 27 8.18 -8.15 36.27
CA PRO A 27 7.81 -8.10 34.85
C PRO A 27 7.37 -9.49 34.40
N PRO A 28 6.36 -9.57 33.49
CA PRO A 28 5.87 -10.84 32.99
C PRO A 28 7.03 -11.62 32.36
N PRO A 29 7.08 -12.96 32.46
CA PRO A 29 8.10 -13.76 31.82
C PRO A 29 8.10 -13.49 30.32
N HIS A 30 9.29 -13.32 29.73
CA HIS A 30 9.46 -13.12 28.29
C HIS A 30 8.70 -14.19 27.50
N PRO A 31 8.03 -13.85 26.37
CA PRO A 31 7.40 -14.84 25.53
C PRO A 31 8.44 -15.93 25.12
N PRO A 32 8.08 -17.19 25.08
CA PRO A 32 9.00 -18.28 24.69
C PRO A 32 9.72 -18.04 23.36
N GLU A 33 9.14 -17.24 22.48
CA GLU A 33 9.68 -16.86 21.17
C GLU A 33 10.95 -15.98 21.25
N ALA A 34 11.09 -15.12 22.24
CA ALA A 34 12.32 -14.30 22.43
C ALA A 34 13.50 -15.13 22.94
N ALA A 35 13.27 -16.34 23.45
CA ALA A 35 14.32 -17.18 24.01
C ALA A 35 15.40 -17.58 22.98
N ALA A 36 15.01 -17.80 21.73
CA ALA A 36 15.95 -18.16 20.66
C ALA A 36 16.88 -16.99 20.32
N ALA A 37 16.35 -15.78 20.18
CA ALA A 37 17.15 -14.57 19.95
C ALA A 37 18.07 -14.28 21.15
N GLN A 38 17.57 -14.41 22.36
CA GLN A 38 18.34 -14.18 23.58
C GLN A 38 19.44 -15.25 23.79
N ALA A 39 19.17 -16.50 23.41
CA ALA A 39 20.17 -17.56 23.50
C ALA A 39 21.35 -17.33 22.54
N ASN A 40 21.10 -16.86 21.32
CA ASN A 40 22.07 -16.83 20.24
C ASN A 40 22.67 -15.44 19.97
N TYR A 41 22.07 -14.36 20.50
CA TYR A 41 22.48 -12.98 20.23
C TYR A 41 22.72 -12.19 21.52
N THR A 42 23.61 -11.19 21.42
CA THR A 42 23.78 -10.15 22.42
C THR A 42 23.15 -8.87 21.88
N LYS A 43 22.28 -8.23 22.66
CA LYS A 43 21.69 -6.94 22.33
C LYS A 43 22.49 -5.80 22.95
N ARG A 44 22.71 -4.76 22.16
CA ARG A 44 23.28 -3.48 22.61
C ARG A 44 22.45 -2.33 22.04
N GLU A 45 22.16 -1.34 22.86
CA GLU A 45 21.49 -0.10 22.47
C GLU A 45 22.46 1.06 22.52
N VAL A 46 22.50 1.88 21.47
CA VAL A 46 23.43 2.99 21.32
C VAL A 46 22.74 4.20 20.67
N LEU A 47 23.31 5.37 20.91
CA LEU A 47 22.98 6.60 20.18
C LEU A 47 24.12 6.87 19.17
N ILE A 48 23.87 6.63 17.90
CA ILE A 48 24.84 6.84 16.81
C ILE A 48 24.83 8.31 16.41
N PRO A 49 25.96 9.05 16.51
CA PRO A 49 26.03 10.43 16.08
C PRO A 49 26.04 10.52 14.54
N MET A 50 25.19 11.38 13.99
CA MET A 50 25.18 11.75 12.59
C MET A 50 26.13 12.95 12.36
N ARG A 51 26.46 13.26 11.11
CA ARG A 51 27.39 14.34 10.73
C ARG A 51 27.05 15.72 11.25
N ASP A 52 25.77 15.99 11.48
CA ASP A 52 25.25 17.24 12.06
C ASP A 52 25.18 17.24 13.59
N GLY A 53 25.65 16.16 14.24
CA GLY A 53 25.67 15.99 15.70
C GLY A 53 24.40 15.43 16.30
N VAL A 54 23.30 15.27 15.55
CA VAL A 54 22.08 14.59 16.01
C VAL A 54 22.37 13.11 16.21
N LYS A 55 21.78 12.50 17.26
CA LYS A 55 22.02 11.10 17.60
C LYS A 55 20.80 10.24 17.35
N LEU A 56 21.00 9.14 16.62
CA LEU A 56 19.93 8.19 16.28
C LEU A 56 20.01 6.93 17.15
N PHE A 57 18.89 6.61 17.79
CA PHE A 57 18.79 5.42 18.64
C PHE A 57 18.82 4.15 17.78
N THR A 58 19.72 3.25 18.16
CA THR A 58 19.98 2.04 17.38
C THR A 58 20.11 0.83 18.30
N ALA A 59 19.30 -0.20 18.04
CA ALA A 59 19.40 -1.51 18.68
C ALA A 59 20.20 -2.46 17.78
N ILE A 60 21.27 -3.03 18.30
CA ILE A 60 22.21 -3.88 17.59
C ILE A 60 22.19 -5.26 18.24
N TYR A 61 21.90 -6.29 17.43
CA TYR A 61 21.92 -7.70 17.83
C TYR A 61 23.11 -8.40 17.14
N THR A 62 24.11 -8.79 17.93
CA THR A 62 25.34 -9.44 17.45
C THR A 62 25.31 -10.91 17.83
N PRO A 63 25.59 -11.85 16.90
CA PRO A 63 25.71 -13.28 17.24
C PRO A 63 26.73 -13.50 18.38
N LYS A 64 26.40 -14.39 19.31
CA LYS A 64 27.32 -14.79 20.40
C LYS A 64 28.48 -15.65 19.93
N ASP A 65 28.30 -16.35 18.80
CA ASP A 65 29.38 -17.08 18.14
C ASP A 65 30.39 -16.09 17.54
N THR A 66 31.61 -16.07 18.09
CA THR A 66 32.70 -15.22 17.64
C THR A 66 33.70 -15.95 16.75
N SER A 67 33.43 -17.19 16.36
CA SER A 67 34.34 -18.00 15.52
C SER A 67 34.43 -17.51 14.09
N ARG A 68 33.50 -16.67 13.65
CA ARG A 68 33.42 -16.11 12.30
C ARG A 68 32.96 -14.66 12.31
N THR A 69 33.06 -13.99 11.17
CA THR A 69 32.52 -12.63 10.98
C THR A 69 31.16 -12.67 10.31
N TYR A 70 30.35 -11.63 10.51
CA TYR A 70 28.96 -11.56 10.06
C TYR A 70 28.68 -10.26 9.30
N PRO A 71 27.88 -10.29 8.23
CA PRO A 71 27.42 -9.07 7.58
C PRO A 71 26.38 -8.34 8.44
N ILE A 72 26.32 -7.02 8.24
CA ILE A 72 25.29 -6.18 8.84
C ILE A 72 24.02 -6.23 7.99
N LEU A 73 22.87 -6.37 8.63
CA LEU A 73 21.55 -6.23 7.99
C LEU A 73 20.76 -5.16 8.75
N LEU A 74 20.53 -4.02 8.07
CA LEU A 74 20.00 -2.76 8.64
C LEU A 74 18.54 -2.55 8.25
N GLN A 75 17.70 -2.21 9.26
CA GLN A 75 16.36 -1.68 9.05
C GLN A 75 16.21 -0.35 9.77
N ARG A 76 15.83 0.70 9.03
CA ARG A 76 15.51 2.01 9.57
C ARG A 76 13.99 2.18 9.58
N THR A 77 13.41 2.68 10.68
CA THR A 77 11.97 2.72 10.86
C THR A 77 11.51 3.99 11.60
N PRO A 78 10.38 4.59 11.20
CA PRO A 78 9.78 5.69 11.94
C PRO A 78 8.78 5.17 12.99
N TYR A 79 8.55 3.86 13.03
CA TYR A 79 7.51 3.27 13.87
C TYR A 79 7.98 2.93 15.28
N SER A 80 9.03 2.16 15.42
CA SER A 80 9.69 1.82 16.70
C SER A 80 10.64 0.64 16.49
N VAL A 81 11.79 0.68 17.13
CA VAL A 81 12.69 -0.48 17.20
C VAL A 81 12.42 -1.36 18.42
N ALA A 82 11.35 -1.10 19.15
CA ALA A 82 10.99 -1.86 20.35
C ALA A 82 11.17 -3.39 20.16
N PRO A 83 11.42 -4.10 21.30
CA PRO A 83 11.39 -3.62 22.67
C PRO A 83 12.66 -2.83 23.06
N TYR A 84 12.49 -1.77 23.85
CA TYR A 84 13.59 -0.97 24.39
C TYR A 84 14.11 -1.57 25.71
N GLY A 85 15.39 -1.35 25.97
CA GLY A 85 16.11 -1.89 27.11
C GLY A 85 17.01 -3.08 26.72
N PRO A 86 18.23 -3.16 27.30
CA PRO A 86 19.26 -4.11 26.89
C PRO A 86 18.85 -5.58 27.09
N GLU A 87 17.96 -5.85 28.06
CA GLU A 87 17.49 -7.20 28.39
C GLU A 87 16.20 -7.59 27.64
N ALA A 88 15.57 -6.65 26.92
CA ALA A 88 14.35 -6.89 26.18
C ALA A 88 14.66 -7.21 24.70
N TYR A 89 14.37 -8.42 24.25
CA TYR A 89 14.70 -8.91 22.91
C TYR A 89 13.48 -9.00 21.99
N LYS A 90 13.70 -8.74 20.71
CA LYS A 90 12.71 -9.10 19.67
C LYS A 90 12.59 -10.62 19.59
N PRO A 91 11.37 -11.16 19.39
CA PRO A 91 11.21 -12.61 19.19
C PRO A 91 11.86 -13.10 17.89
N HIS A 92 11.75 -12.31 16.82
CA HIS A 92 12.30 -12.60 15.50
C HIS A 92 13.28 -11.50 15.08
N LEU A 93 14.40 -11.90 14.47
CA LEU A 93 15.42 -11.00 13.95
C LEU A 93 15.58 -11.16 12.44
N GLY A 94 15.64 -10.03 11.74
CA GLY A 94 15.74 -10.00 10.29
C GLY A 94 14.39 -10.27 9.60
N PRO A 95 14.39 -10.49 8.27
CA PRO A 95 13.19 -10.72 7.48
C PRO A 95 12.50 -12.05 7.78
N SER A 96 13.24 -13.08 8.25
CA SER A 96 12.69 -14.38 8.65
C SER A 96 13.62 -15.08 9.64
N ASP A 97 13.11 -16.12 10.32
CA ASP A 97 13.88 -16.94 11.25
C ASP A 97 15.10 -17.63 10.60
N ARG A 98 15.05 -17.85 9.30
CA ARG A 98 16.17 -18.40 8.54
C ARG A 98 17.40 -17.47 8.58
N PHE A 99 17.19 -16.14 8.50
CA PHE A 99 18.26 -15.14 8.65
C PHE A 99 18.85 -15.17 10.07
N MET A 100 18.00 -15.29 11.08
CA MET A 100 18.44 -15.39 12.47
C MET A 100 19.27 -16.64 12.71
N THR A 101 18.86 -17.78 12.18
CA THR A 101 19.57 -19.06 12.29
C THR A 101 20.91 -19.04 11.56
N GLU A 102 20.96 -18.45 10.36
CA GLU A 102 22.18 -18.33 9.56
C GLU A 102 23.22 -17.38 10.20
N GLY A 103 22.77 -16.37 10.93
CA GLY A 103 23.59 -15.41 11.63
C GLY A 103 23.97 -14.18 10.81
N PHE A 104 23.48 -13.04 11.26
CA PHE A 104 23.78 -11.69 10.78
C PHE A 104 23.92 -10.76 11.99
N ILE A 105 24.56 -9.63 11.83
CA ILE A 105 24.45 -8.51 12.76
C ILE A 105 23.20 -7.74 12.39
N PHE A 106 22.10 -7.90 13.16
CA PHE A 106 20.86 -7.18 12.89
C PHE A 106 20.89 -5.82 13.56
N VAL A 107 20.53 -4.80 12.79
CA VAL A 107 20.54 -3.41 13.25
C VAL A 107 19.18 -2.79 12.97
N TYR A 108 18.54 -2.31 14.02
CA TYR A 108 17.27 -1.59 13.95
C TYR A 108 17.47 -0.17 14.45
N GLN A 109 17.13 0.82 13.64
CA GLN A 109 17.32 2.23 13.98
C GLN A 109 16.01 3.00 13.92
N ASP A 110 15.67 3.68 15.03
CA ASP A 110 14.66 4.73 15.01
C ASP A 110 15.18 5.88 14.15
N VAL A 111 14.40 6.30 13.14
CA VAL A 111 14.83 7.41 12.29
C VAL A 111 14.77 8.75 13.03
N ARG A 112 15.44 9.73 12.50
CA ARG A 112 15.56 11.10 13.02
C ARG A 112 14.22 11.67 13.47
N GLY A 113 14.14 12.16 14.72
CA GLY A 113 12.96 12.74 15.33
C GLY A 113 11.81 11.76 15.62
N ARG A 114 12.09 10.45 15.62
CA ARG A 114 11.11 9.42 15.97
C ARG A 114 11.58 8.61 17.18
N MET A 115 10.61 8.19 17.99
CA MET A 115 10.78 7.34 19.15
C MET A 115 11.96 7.83 20.05
N MET A 116 13.04 7.06 20.15
CA MET A 116 14.18 7.37 21.02
C MET A 116 15.31 8.14 20.31
N SER A 117 15.14 8.46 19.02
CA SER A 117 16.09 9.28 18.25
C SER A 117 15.87 10.78 18.46
N GLU A 118 16.97 11.53 18.45
CA GLU A 118 16.98 13.00 18.47
C GLU A 118 16.63 13.60 17.11
N GLY A 119 16.55 14.93 17.05
CA GLY A 119 16.33 15.72 15.84
C GLY A 119 14.86 15.91 15.50
N THR A 120 14.59 16.40 14.27
CA THR A 120 13.25 16.71 13.79
C THR A 120 12.83 15.73 12.72
N PHE A 121 11.66 15.10 12.92
CA PHE A 121 11.06 14.23 11.92
C PHE A 121 10.47 15.04 10.78
N VAL A 122 10.74 14.61 9.55
CA VAL A 122 10.12 15.15 8.32
C VAL A 122 9.55 13.98 7.54
N ASN A 123 8.25 14.03 7.26
CA ASN A 123 7.59 13.00 6.47
C ASN A 123 8.17 12.97 5.06
N MET A 124 8.64 11.78 4.62
CA MET A 124 9.37 11.60 3.36
C MET A 124 10.34 12.76 3.12
N ARG A 125 11.33 12.86 4.02
CA ARG A 125 12.34 13.92 3.91
C ARG A 125 12.86 13.98 2.47
N PRO A 126 12.85 15.18 1.84
CA PRO A 126 13.38 15.37 0.50
C PRO A 126 14.81 14.84 0.38
N ALA A 127 15.08 14.07 -0.66
CA ALA A 127 16.45 13.69 -1.01
C ALA A 127 17.16 14.87 -1.66
N LEU A 128 18.46 15.01 -1.39
CA LEU A 128 19.30 16.06 -1.92
C LEU A 128 20.25 15.50 -2.99
N ASP A 129 20.44 16.24 -4.09
CA ASP A 129 21.39 15.85 -5.14
C ASP A 129 22.87 16.10 -4.73
N ALA A 130 23.12 16.92 -3.71
CA ALA A 130 24.45 17.23 -3.17
C ALA A 130 24.38 17.60 -1.69
N HIS A 131 25.48 17.32 -0.97
CA HIS A 131 25.63 17.57 0.46
C HIS A 131 26.91 18.38 0.74
N PRO A 132 26.97 19.67 0.34
CA PRO A 132 28.16 20.49 0.47
C PRO A 132 28.58 20.77 1.90
N THR A 133 27.67 20.68 2.87
CA THR A 133 27.96 20.90 4.30
C THR A 133 27.40 19.79 5.16
N ALA A 134 27.83 19.70 6.40
CA ALA A 134 27.29 18.74 7.38
C ALA A 134 25.82 19.01 7.75
N ALA A 135 25.30 20.20 7.46
CA ALA A 135 23.89 20.54 7.68
C ALA A 135 22.97 20.05 6.54
N ASP A 136 23.53 19.69 5.40
CA ASP A 136 22.78 19.17 4.27
C ASP A 136 22.51 17.67 4.48
N ILE A 137 21.44 17.37 5.16
CA ILE A 137 21.07 16.04 5.62
C ILE A 137 19.84 15.51 4.92
N ASP A 138 19.87 14.23 4.61
CA ASP A 138 18.72 13.44 4.13
C ASP A 138 18.80 11.99 4.65
N GLU A 139 17.92 11.12 4.17
CA GLU A 139 17.91 9.71 4.61
C GLU A 139 19.12 8.93 4.07
N GLY A 140 19.70 9.36 2.96
CA GLY A 140 20.95 8.80 2.42
C GLY A 140 22.14 9.12 3.34
N THR A 141 22.26 10.37 3.79
CA THR A 141 23.34 10.77 4.70
C THR A 141 23.27 10.08 6.07
N ASP A 142 22.04 9.95 6.63
CA ASP A 142 21.84 9.23 7.89
C ASP A 142 22.17 7.74 7.75
N THR A 143 21.87 7.14 6.58
CA THR A 143 22.24 5.75 6.28
C THR A 143 23.76 5.59 6.17
N TYR A 144 24.44 6.54 5.48
CA TYR A 144 25.90 6.54 5.36
C TYR A 144 26.57 6.57 6.73
N ASP A 145 26.23 7.57 7.54
CA ASP A 145 26.83 7.78 8.85
C ASP A 145 26.58 6.60 9.80
N THR A 146 25.40 5.99 9.70
CA THR A 146 25.06 4.79 10.46
C THR A 146 25.95 3.60 10.08
N ILE A 147 26.09 3.31 8.77
CA ILE A 147 26.92 2.20 8.30
C ILE A 147 28.39 2.43 8.66
N ASP A 148 28.91 3.63 8.43
CA ASP A 148 30.30 4.00 8.74
C ASP A 148 30.61 3.81 10.23
N TRP A 149 29.69 4.23 11.11
CA TRP A 149 29.82 4.03 12.55
C TRP A 149 29.79 2.54 12.93
N LEU A 150 28.84 1.77 12.36
CA LEU A 150 28.69 0.34 12.66
C LEU A 150 29.94 -0.46 12.30
N LEU A 151 30.55 -0.19 11.14
CA LEU A 151 31.76 -0.87 10.73
C LEU A 151 32.94 -0.63 11.67
N LYS A 152 33.02 0.56 12.26
CA LYS A 152 34.09 0.95 13.18
C LYS A 152 33.89 0.47 14.63
N HIS A 153 32.62 0.30 15.06
CA HIS A 153 32.29 0.13 16.48
C HIS A 153 31.58 -1.19 16.81
N VAL A 154 31.25 -2.00 15.82
CA VAL A 154 30.65 -3.33 16.04
C VAL A 154 31.69 -4.40 15.65
N PRO A 155 32.33 -5.06 16.63
CA PRO A 155 33.30 -6.09 16.31
C PRO A 155 32.65 -7.31 15.66
N GLY A 156 33.42 -8.08 14.91
CA GLY A 156 32.96 -9.29 14.25
C GLY A 156 32.13 -9.02 12.98
N ASN A 157 32.04 -7.76 12.49
CA ASN A 157 31.48 -7.51 11.16
C ASN A 157 32.44 -7.92 10.05
N ASN A 158 31.91 -8.32 8.89
CA ASN A 158 32.68 -8.73 7.71
C ASN A 158 32.94 -7.59 6.70
N GLY A 159 32.65 -6.33 7.06
CA GLY A 159 32.80 -5.15 6.21
C GLY A 159 31.68 -4.95 5.18
N LYS A 160 30.63 -5.77 5.19
CA LYS A 160 29.49 -5.65 4.26
C LYS A 160 28.20 -5.33 5.01
N ALA A 161 27.37 -4.49 4.40
CA ALA A 161 26.03 -4.14 4.87
C ALA A 161 24.97 -4.40 3.79
N GLY A 162 23.82 -4.87 4.23
CA GLY A 162 22.58 -4.88 3.47
C GLY A 162 21.49 -4.13 4.23
N GLN A 163 20.42 -3.78 3.54
CA GLN A 163 19.25 -3.15 4.16
C GLN A 163 17.96 -3.67 3.56
N TRP A 164 16.91 -3.67 4.38
CA TRP A 164 15.55 -4.05 3.95
C TRP A 164 14.50 -3.25 4.70
N GLY A 165 13.28 -3.28 4.20
CA GLY A 165 12.13 -2.72 4.92
C GLY A 165 10.90 -2.62 4.05
N ILE A 166 9.74 -2.72 4.71
CA ILE A 166 8.41 -2.69 4.10
C ILE A 166 7.76 -1.34 4.39
N SER A 167 7.06 -0.74 3.38
CA SER A 167 6.28 0.47 3.58
C SER A 167 7.16 1.70 3.85
N TYR A 168 6.96 2.43 4.91
CA TYR A 168 7.86 3.51 5.31
C TYR A 168 9.31 3.04 5.49
N PRO A 169 9.62 1.91 6.17
CA PRO A 169 10.95 1.29 6.12
C PRO A 169 11.42 0.96 4.69
N GLY A 170 10.52 0.65 3.76
CA GLY A 170 10.80 0.52 2.33
C GLY A 170 11.25 1.83 1.68
N PHE A 171 10.62 2.96 2.05
CA PHE A 171 11.10 4.29 1.66
C PHE A 171 12.50 4.55 2.19
N TYR A 172 12.78 4.29 3.48
CA TYR A 172 14.13 4.47 4.03
C TYR A 172 15.15 3.58 3.36
N THR A 173 14.76 2.37 2.97
CA THR A 173 15.61 1.46 2.19
C THR A 173 15.87 2.01 0.79
N ALA A 174 14.85 2.51 0.10
CA ALA A 174 15.00 3.12 -1.23
C ALA A 174 15.85 4.41 -1.20
N ALA A 175 15.60 5.30 -0.23
CA ALA A 175 16.41 6.51 -0.03
C ALA A 175 17.84 6.17 0.42
N GLY A 176 18.00 5.15 1.27
CA GLY A 176 19.31 4.68 1.72
C GLY A 176 20.19 4.13 0.61
N MET A 177 19.63 3.65 -0.52
CA MET A 177 20.43 3.26 -1.69
C MET A 177 21.27 4.41 -2.28
N LEU A 178 20.87 5.66 -1.99
CA LEU A 178 21.55 6.87 -2.48
C LEU A 178 22.74 7.28 -1.61
N CYS A 179 22.98 6.60 -0.47
CA CYS A 179 24.04 6.98 0.48
C CYS A 179 25.44 6.93 -0.10
N GLY A 180 25.69 6.12 -1.12
CA GLY A 180 26.99 5.97 -1.76
C GLY A 180 28.05 5.25 -0.90
N HIS A 181 27.70 4.70 0.27
CA HIS A 181 28.66 4.00 1.12
C HIS A 181 29.12 2.68 0.49
N PRO A 182 30.44 2.43 0.37
CA PRO A 182 30.96 1.27 -0.37
C PRO A 182 30.60 -0.08 0.27
N ALA A 183 30.37 -0.12 1.56
CA ALA A 183 29.97 -1.34 2.26
C ALA A 183 28.49 -1.72 2.04
N LEU A 184 27.62 -0.81 1.59
CA LEU A 184 26.24 -1.13 1.26
C LEU A 184 26.18 -1.85 -0.09
N VAL A 185 26.06 -3.16 -0.07
CA VAL A 185 26.15 -4.00 -1.28
C VAL A 185 24.82 -4.61 -1.71
N ALA A 186 23.78 -4.59 -0.84
CA ALA A 186 22.46 -5.11 -1.15
C ALA A 186 21.35 -4.29 -0.49
N SER A 187 20.22 -4.12 -1.18
CA SER A 187 19.05 -3.40 -0.68
C SER A 187 17.77 -4.07 -1.16
N SER A 188 16.83 -4.33 -0.23
CA SER A 188 15.50 -4.81 -0.57
C SER A 188 14.45 -3.78 -0.14
N PRO A 189 14.14 -2.78 -0.99
CA PRO A 189 13.00 -1.90 -0.78
C PRO A 189 11.70 -2.65 -1.07
N GLU A 190 10.92 -2.89 -0.03
CA GLU A 190 9.70 -3.69 -0.10
C GLU A 190 8.49 -2.78 0.10
N ALA A 191 7.54 -2.80 -0.85
CA ALA A 191 6.45 -1.83 -0.89
C ALA A 191 6.94 -0.40 -0.56
N PRO A 192 7.97 0.12 -1.23
CA PRO A 192 8.54 1.42 -0.91
C PRO A 192 7.62 2.55 -1.33
N ILE A 193 7.53 3.60 -0.52
CA ILE A 193 6.89 4.85 -0.88
C ILE A 193 7.83 5.67 -1.79
N VAL A 194 7.32 6.28 -2.86
CA VAL A 194 8.10 7.19 -3.71
C VAL A 194 7.40 8.50 -4.06
N ASP A 195 6.05 8.53 -4.07
CA ASP A 195 5.29 9.74 -4.42
C ASP A 195 3.86 9.66 -3.87
N TRP A 196 3.60 10.43 -2.82
CA TRP A 196 2.31 10.44 -2.11
C TRP A 196 1.18 11.18 -2.83
N PHE A 197 1.44 11.89 -3.91
CA PHE A 197 0.41 12.60 -4.65
C PHE A 197 -0.11 11.82 -5.85
N THR A 198 0.77 11.05 -6.50
CA THR A 198 0.41 10.39 -7.74
C THR A 198 -0.07 8.95 -7.54
N GLY A 199 0.48 8.21 -6.55
CA GLY A 199 0.16 6.80 -6.52
C GLY A 199 0.45 6.01 -5.25
N ASP A 200 1.11 6.57 -4.23
CA ASP A 200 1.37 5.87 -2.97
C ASP A 200 0.44 6.38 -1.86
N ASP A 201 0.14 5.53 -0.88
CA ASP A 201 -0.60 5.75 0.37
C ASP A 201 -1.76 6.73 0.30
N PHE A 202 -1.47 8.04 0.09
CA PHE A 202 -2.42 9.09 0.43
C PHE A 202 -3.23 9.61 -0.75
N HIS A 203 -2.72 9.52 -1.97
CA HIS A 203 -3.50 9.93 -3.15
C HIS A 203 -3.35 8.96 -4.31
N ARG A 204 -4.39 8.91 -5.13
CA ARG A 204 -4.39 8.27 -6.44
C ARG A 204 -4.84 9.30 -7.48
N ASN A 205 -3.91 9.69 -8.35
CA ASN A 205 -4.19 10.68 -9.39
C ASN A 205 -4.93 11.93 -8.85
N GLY A 206 -4.49 12.44 -7.68
CA GLY A 206 -5.02 13.60 -7.01
C GLY A 206 -6.29 13.39 -6.17
N ALA A 207 -6.86 12.19 -6.10
CA ALA A 207 -7.92 11.83 -5.17
C ALA A 207 -7.33 11.33 -3.85
N LEU A 208 -7.79 11.86 -2.70
CA LEU A 208 -7.28 11.50 -1.38
C LEU A 208 -7.83 10.15 -0.94
N TRP A 209 -6.97 9.22 -0.53
CA TRP A 209 -7.30 7.94 0.10
C TRP A 209 -7.66 8.17 1.57
N LEU A 210 -8.87 8.69 1.78
CA LEU A 210 -9.29 9.38 2.99
C LEU A 210 -9.17 8.58 4.29
N PRO A 211 -9.75 7.37 4.43
CA PRO A 211 -9.68 6.64 5.71
C PRO A 211 -8.27 6.15 6.00
N HIS A 212 -7.50 5.79 4.98
CA HIS A 212 -6.13 5.33 5.15
C HIS A 212 -5.24 6.48 5.66
N ALA A 213 -5.20 7.58 4.93
CA ALA A 213 -4.40 8.75 5.28
C ALA A 213 -4.80 9.35 6.65
N PHE A 214 -6.12 9.49 6.91
CA PHE A 214 -6.60 10.05 8.17
C PHE A 214 -6.26 9.16 9.36
N ASN A 215 -6.60 7.86 9.30
CA ASN A 215 -6.37 6.93 10.40
C ASN A 215 -4.88 6.78 10.72
N PHE A 216 -4.04 6.81 9.69
CA PHE A 216 -2.60 6.79 9.89
C PHE A 216 -2.11 8.08 10.55
N LEU A 217 -2.37 9.24 9.95
CA LEU A 217 -1.78 10.50 10.39
C LEU A 217 -2.33 11.02 11.72
N VAL A 218 -3.62 10.80 12.03
CA VAL A 218 -4.20 11.22 13.32
C VAL A 218 -3.54 10.56 14.53
N ASN A 219 -2.87 9.43 14.32
CA ASN A 219 -2.08 8.74 15.35
C ASN A 219 -0.57 8.98 15.17
N PHE A 220 -0.07 8.71 13.97
CA PHE A 220 1.35 8.78 13.64
C PHE A 220 1.88 10.22 13.59
N GLY A 221 1.11 11.17 13.08
CA GLY A 221 1.54 12.55 12.83
C GLY A 221 1.56 13.47 14.05
N ARG A 222 1.22 12.98 15.25
CA ARG A 222 1.23 13.79 16.48
C ARG A 222 2.64 14.23 16.85
N PRO A 223 2.80 15.44 17.44
CA PRO A 223 4.09 15.98 17.84
C PRO A 223 4.83 15.08 18.83
N ARG A 224 6.13 14.95 18.65
CA ARG A 224 7.05 14.27 19.58
C ARG A 224 8.21 15.19 19.88
N PRO A 225 8.06 16.11 20.86
CA PRO A 225 9.04 17.18 21.09
C PRO A 225 10.34 16.69 21.72
N LYS A 226 10.38 15.46 22.21
CA LYS A 226 11.55 14.80 22.80
C LYS A 226 11.50 13.28 22.57
N PRO A 227 12.63 12.58 22.67
CA PRO A 227 12.67 11.11 22.63
C PRO A 227 11.70 10.48 23.64
N THR A 228 10.95 9.47 23.17
CA THR A 228 9.93 8.76 23.98
C THR A 228 9.60 7.40 23.37
N THR A 229 9.29 6.43 24.21
CA THR A 229 8.76 5.12 23.80
C THR A 229 7.24 5.10 23.73
N ASP A 230 6.59 6.18 24.15
CA ASP A 230 5.14 6.29 24.23
C ASP A 230 4.54 6.70 22.88
N TRP A 231 3.54 5.95 22.40
CA TRP A 231 2.76 6.26 21.20
C TRP A 231 1.60 7.23 21.46
N GLY A 232 1.25 7.47 22.71
CA GLY A 232 0.05 8.18 23.12
C GLY A 232 -1.23 7.37 22.88
N GLU A 233 -2.35 7.93 23.32
CA GLU A 233 -3.66 7.27 23.15
C GLU A 233 -4.10 7.24 21.69
N PRO A 234 -4.54 6.08 21.16
CA PRO A 234 -5.00 5.99 19.78
C PRO A 234 -6.30 6.79 19.58
N PHE A 235 -6.43 7.36 18.37
CA PHE A 235 -7.70 8.03 17.99
C PHE A 235 -8.85 7.03 17.94
N ARG A 236 -9.99 7.41 18.52
CA ARG A 236 -11.20 6.58 18.59
C ARG A 236 -12.34 7.24 17.84
N HIS A 237 -12.84 6.59 16.81
CA HIS A 237 -13.97 7.09 16.00
C HIS A 237 -15.32 7.01 16.74
N GLY A 238 -15.43 6.19 17.78
CA GLY A 238 -16.70 5.92 18.48
C GLY A 238 -17.70 5.05 17.70
N THR A 239 -17.31 4.53 16.55
CA THR A 239 -18.10 3.65 15.69
C THR A 239 -17.21 2.79 14.82
N SER A 240 -17.72 1.66 14.34
CA SER A 240 -17.09 0.84 13.29
C SER A 240 -17.54 1.22 11.87
N ASP A 241 -18.59 2.06 11.73
CA ASP A 241 -19.13 2.49 10.45
C ASP A 241 -18.37 3.70 9.90
N GLY A 242 -17.35 3.43 9.12
CA GLY A 242 -16.53 4.44 8.46
C GLY A 242 -17.31 5.24 7.42
N TYR A 243 -18.20 4.57 6.66
CA TYR A 243 -19.03 5.27 5.67
C TYR A 243 -19.85 6.39 6.33
N ALA A 244 -20.62 6.07 7.36
CA ALA A 244 -21.42 7.06 8.06
C ALA A 244 -20.57 8.09 8.80
N TRP A 245 -19.42 7.69 9.36
CA TRP A 245 -18.54 8.59 10.09
C TRP A 245 -17.92 9.66 9.17
N PHE A 246 -17.28 9.25 8.09
CA PHE A 246 -16.67 10.17 7.12
C PHE A 246 -17.71 11.01 6.36
N LEU A 247 -18.91 10.45 6.13
CA LEU A 247 -20.01 11.22 5.53
C LEU A 247 -20.48 12.38 6.44
N ARG A 248 -20.59 12.14 7.75
CA ARG A 248 -20.94 13.17 8.75
C ARG A 248 -19.91 14.29 8.88
N LEU A 249 -18.64 14.04 8.59
CA LEU A 249 -17.63 15.10 8.55
C LEU A 249 -17.90 16.16 7.47
N GLY A 250 -18.73 15.83 6.50
CA GLY A 250 -19.14 16.73 5.42
C GLY A 250 -18.09 16.88 4.32
N SER A 251 -16.83 17.12 4.68
CA SER A 251 -15.71 17.28 3.73
C SER A 251 -14.38 16.93 4.41
N THR A 252 -13.28 16.92 3.65
CA THR A 252 -11.92 16.78 4.21
C THR A 252 -11.59 17.93 5.18
N ALA A 253 -12.13 19.14 4.98
CA ALA A 253 -12.00 20.24 5.93
C ALA A 253 -12.52 19.89 7.34
N GLY A 254 -13.56 19.07 7.44
CA GLY A 254 -14.13 18.63 8.72
C GLY A 254 -13.16 17.82 9.57
N THR A 255 -12.15 17.20 8.97
CA THR A 255 -11.12 16.44 9.69
C THR A 255 -10.22 17.33 10.54
N ARG A 256 -10.07 18.62 10.21
CA ARG A 256 -9.24 19.59 10.94
C ARG A 256 -9.67 19.74 12.41
N ALA A 257 -10.91 19.41 12.75
CA ALA A 257 -11.38 19.38 14.14
C ALA A 257 -10.60 18.37 15.00
N TYR A 258 -10.08 17.31 14.38
CA TYR A 258 -9.38 16.18 15.05
C TYR A 258 -7.85 16.21 14.84
N THR A 259 -7.36 17.05 13.95
CA THR A 259 -5.95 17.06 13.50
C THR A 259 -5.27 18.39 13.74
N LYS A 260 -5.74 19.19 14.72
CA LYS A 260 -5.19 20.51 15.03
C LYS A 260 -3.69 20.50 15.32
N ASP A 261 -3.23 19.46 15.96
CA ASP A 261 -1.84 19.21 16.34
C ASP A 261 -1.06 18.33 15.35
N VAL A 262 -1.69 17.90 14.25
CA VAL A 262 -1.07 17.07 13.22
C VAL A 262 -0.63 17.94 12.05
N ALA A 263 0.56 18.54 12.17
CA ALA A 263 1.07 19.52 11.21
C ALA A 263 1.02 19.00 9.76
N PHE A 264 1.56 17.80 9.52
CA PHE A 264 1.65 17.25 8.16
C PHE A 264 0.27 16.99 7.51
N TRP A 265 -0.75 16.59 8.30
CA TRP A 265 -2.10 16.48 7.77
C TRP A 265 -2.62 17.83 7.26
N ASN A 266 -2.41 18.87 8.06
CA ASN A 266 -2.87 20.21 7.70
C ASN A 266 -2.11 20.78 6.49
N GLU A 267 -0.78 20.59 6.45
CA GLU A 267 0.06 20.95 5.29
C GLU A 267 -0.41 20.20 4.01
N MET A 268 -0.67 18.90 4.11
CA MET A 268 -1.18 18.12 2.98
C MET A 268 -2.50 18.69 2.41
N LEU A 269 -3.42 19.14 3.28
CA LEU A 269 -4.67 19.75 2.85
C LEU A 269 -4.46 21.18 2.27
N ASP A 270 -3.41 21.88 2.68
CA ASP A 270 -3.07 23.21 2.17
C ASP A 270 -2.35 23.16 0.81
N HIS A 271 -1.88 21.96 0.38
CA HIS A 271 -1.23 21.71 -0.90
C HIS A 271 -2.11 20.82 -1.83
N PRO A 272 -3.23 21.36 -2.39
CA PRO A 272 -4.23 20.59 -3.14
C PRO A 272 -3.81 20.23 -4.57
N THR A 273 -2.63 20.65 -5.03
CA THR A 273 -2.06 20.37 -6.35
C THR A 273 -0.64 19.83 -6.21
N TYR A 274 -0.11 19.25 -7.28
CA TYR A 274 1.27 18.71 -7.31
C TYR A 274 2.30 19.85 -7.41
N ASP A 275 2.38 20.66 -6.37
CA ASP A 275 3.30 21.78 -6.24
C ASP A 275 4.68 21.36 -5.67
N THR A 276 5.51 22.34 -5.32
CA THR A 276 6.86 22.11 -4.80
C THR A 276 6.88 21.29 -3.49
N PHE A 277 5.82 21.34 -2.68
CA PHE A 277 5.69 20.54 -1.46
C PHE A 277 5.71 19.04 -1.76
N TRP A 278 4.92 18.60 -2.76
CA TRP A 278 4.85 17.20 -3.19
C TRP A 278 6.05 16.82 -4.06
N GLN A 279 6.46 17.70 -4.98
CA GLN A 279 7.58 17.45 -5.88
C GLN A 279 8.88 17.20 -5.13
N ALA A 280 9.14 17.94 -4.05
CA ALA A 280 10.31 17.76 -3.20
C ALA A 280 10.33 16.36 -2.50
N ARG A 281 9.15 15.77 -2.29
CA ARG A 281 8.98 14.45 -1.65
C ARG A 281 8.96 13.28 -2.65
N ASN A 282 9.10 13.56 -3.94
CA ASN A 282 9.18 12.54 -4.97
C ASN A 282 10.60 11.99 -5.06
N LEU A 283 10.79 10.74 -4.63
CA LEU A 283 12.11 10.09 -4.61
C LEU A 283 12.60 9.69 -6.01
N ARG A 284 11.72 9.48 -6.98
CA ARG A 284 12.07 8.94 -8.30
C ARG A 284 13.16 9.72 -9.06
N PRO A 285 13.18 11.05 -9.10
CA PRO A 285 14.23 11.80 -9.79
C PRO A 285 15.64 11.56 -9.24
N HIS A 286 15.74 11.12 -7.99
CA HIS A 286 17.01 10.94 -7.26
C HIS A 286 17.57 9.52 -7.35
N LEU A 287 16.81 8.53 -7.85
CA LEU A 287 17.25 7.12 -7.99
C LEU A 287 18.25 6.96 -9.14
N LYS A 288 19.39 7.68 -9.06
CA LYS A 288 20.48 7.72 -10.04
C LYS A 288 21.76 7.16 -9.43
N GLY A 289 22.51 6.41 -10.23
CA GLY A 289 23.81 5.90 -9.81
C GLY A 289 23.76 4.96 -8.61
N VAL A 290 22.65 4.24 -8.46
CA VAL A 290 22.45 3.25 -7.40
C VAL A 290 23.52 2.18 -7.48
N LYS A 291 24.24 1.94 -6.37
CA LYS A 291 25.40 1.04 -6.32
C LYS A 291 25.08 -0.37 -5.82
N PRO A 292 24.30 -0.54 -4.72
CA PRO A 292 23.98 -1.88 -4.22
C PRO A 292 23.14 -2.67 -5.22
N ALA A 293 23.21 -4.01 -5.16
CA ALA A 293 22.21 -4.85 -5.77
C ALA A 293 20.83 -4.56 -5.15
N VAL A 294 19.79 -4.51 -6.00
CA VAL A 294 18.43 -4.11 -5.57
C VAL A 294 17.45 -5.25 -5.84
N LEU A 295 16.69 -5.63 -4.82
CA LEU A 295 15.55 -6.53 -4.91
C LEU A 295 14.28 -5.76 -4.49
N THR A 296 13.57 -5.19 -5.45
CA THR A 296 12.31 -4.50 -5.17
C THR A 296 11.18 -5.51 -5.05
N VAL A 297 10.40 -5.41 -3.97
CA VAL A 297 9.30 -6.34 -3.68
C VAL A 297 7.98 -5.59 -3.59
N GLY A 298 6.91 -6.16 -4.14
CA GLY A 298 5.55 -5.63 -4.03
C GLY A 298 4.48 -6.70 -4.13
N GLY A 299 3.26 -6.33 -3.80
CA GLY A 299 2.08 -7.17 -3.91
C GLY A 299 1.11 -6.65 -4.97
N TRP A 300 0.52 -7.55 -5.79
CA TRP A 300 -0.50 -7.15 -6.76
C TRP A 300 -1.75 -6.54 -6.10
N PHE A 301 -2.04 -6.94 -4.87
CA PHE A 301 -3.16 -6.44 -4.07
C PHE A 301 -2.70 -5.54 -2.92
N ASP A 302 -1.57 -4.87 -3.10
CA ASP A 302 -1.10 -3.84 -2.17
C ASP A 302 -1.81 -2.52 -2.46
N ALA A 303 -2.74 -2.15 -1.57
CA ALA A 303 -3.53 -0.93 -1.67
C ALA A 303 -2.75 0.34 -1.29
N GLU A 304 -1.57 0.19 -0.71
CA GLU A 304 -0.76 1.28 -0.20
C GLU A 304 0.37 1.64 -1.18
N ASN A 305 1.25 0.68 -1.51
CA ASN A 305 2.50 0.96 -2.22
C ASN A 305 2.78 0.05 -3.45
N LEU A 306 1.75 -0.46 -4.11
CA LEU A 306 1.92 -1.12 -5.41
C LEU A 306 2.61 -0.21 -6.41
N TYR A 307 2.22 1.08 -6.44
CA TYR A 307 2.82 2.09 -7.29
C TYR A 307 4.31 2.24 -7.01
N GLY A 308 4.70 2.43 -5.75
CA GLY A 308 6.07 2.65 -5.35
C GLY A 308 7.00 1.51 -5.72
N ALA A 309 6.58 0.25 -5.50
CA ALA A 309 7.36 -0.92 -5.89
C ALA A 309 7.66 -0.94 -7.40
N LEU A 310 6.63 -0.75 -8.24
CA LEU A 310 6.78 -0.72 -9.69
C LEU A 310 7.63 0.48 -10.16
N GLN A 311 7.49 1.64 -9.50
CA GLN A 311 8.22 2.85 -9.87
C GLN A 311 9.70 2.80 -9.45
N VAL A 312 10.04 2.22 -8.29
CA VAL A 312 11.45 2.01 -7.90
C VAL A 312 12.12 1.13 -8.93
N PHE A 313 11.56 -0.05 -9.22
CA PHE A 313 12.13 -0.97 -10.20
C PHE A 313 12.37 -0.28 -11.55
N ARG A 314 11.36 0.36 -12.13
CA ARG A 314 11.44 1.03 -13.44
C ARG A 314 12.40 2.20 -13.47
N THR A 315 12.45 2.95 -12.36
CA THR A 315 13.28 4.14 -12.28
C THR A 315 14.75 3.77 -12.13
N VAL A 316 15.08 2.80 -11.28
CA VAL A 316 16.43 2.27 -11.15
C VAL A 316 16.90 1.65 -12.48
N ASP A 317 16.04 0.87 -13.13
CA ASP A 317 16.36 0.25 -14.42
C ASP A 317 16.72 1.28 -15.49
N ARG A 318 16.00 2.40 -15.53
CA ARG A 318 16.22 3.49 -16.50
C ARG A 318 17.39 4.41 -16.13
N GLN A 319 17.53 4.80 -14.84
CA GLN A 319 18.48 5.82 -14.41
C GLN A 319 19.80 5.25 -13.86
N SER A 320 19.82 3.95 -13.58
CA SER A 320 20.98 3.22 -13.05
C SER A 320 21.14 1.87 -13.77
N PRO A 321 21.32 1.85 -15.11
CA PRO A 321 21.27 0.62 -15.91
C PRO A 321 22.37 -0.40 -15.61
N ALA A 322 23.43 0.00 -14.90
CA ALA A 322 24.51 -0.90 -14.46
C ALA A 322 24.19 -1.64 -13.16
N THR A 323 23.10 -1.26 -12.46
CA THR A 323 22.70 -1.86 -11.20
C THR A 323 22.09 -3.24 -11.43
N ASP A 324 22.49 -4.23 -10.64
CA ASP A 324 21.74 -5.49 -10.52
C ASP A 324 20.39 -5.19 -9.84
N ASN A 325 19.39 -4.91 -10.65
CA ASN A 325 18.07 -4.46 -10.23
C ASN A 325 17.02 -5.53 -10.57
N ARG A 326 16.33 -6.05 -9.58
CA ARG A 326 15.37 -7.15 -9.69
C ARG A 326 14.01 -6.78 -9.08
N LEU A 327 12.95 -7.40 -9.59
CA LEU A 327 11.56 -7.20 -9.16
C LEU A 327 10.95 -8.52 -8.71
N VAL A 328 10.23 -8.47 -7.60
CA VAL A 328 9.32 -9.55 -7.18
C VAL A 328 7.92 -8.99 -6.97
N MET A 329 6.93 -9.60 -7.62
CA MET A 329 5.52 -9.23 -7.43
C MET A 329 4.70 -10.48 -7.13
N GLY A 330 4.20 -10.59 -5.91
CA GLY A 330 3.35 -11.70 -5.49
C GLY A 330 1.88 -11.31 -5.37
N PRO A 331 0.99 -12.27 -5.08
CA PRO A 331 -0.45 -12.03 -4.95
C PRO A 331 -0.82 -11.47 -3.56
N TRP A 332 -0.01 -10.57 -3.05
CA TRP A 332 -0.04 -10.12 -1.67
C TRP A 332 -0.75 -8.79 -1.49
N SER A 333 -1.40 -8.63 -0.33
CA SER A 333 -1.70 -7.33 0.24
C SER A 333 -0.45 -6.72 0.89
N HIS A 334 -0.53 -5.49 1.36
CA HIS A 334 0.58 -4.75 1.94
C HIS A 334 1.33 -5.52 3.05
N GLY A 335 2.58 -5.88 2.79
CA GLY A 335 3.45 -6.60 3.72
C GLY A 335 3.04 -8.04 4.03
N ALA A 336 2.12 -8.64 3.25
CA ALA A 336 1.64 -10.00 3.52
C ALA A 336 2.73 -11.06 3.35
N TRP A 337 3.75 -10.82 2.53
CA TRP A 337 4.87 -11.74 2.31
C TRP A 337 5.78 -11.97 3.54
N GLU A 338 5.68 -11.11 4.56
CA GLU A 338 6.33 -11.31 5.86
C GLU A 338 5.37 -11.85 6.94
N ARG A 339 4.04 -11.64 6.78
CA ARG A 339 3.07 -11.79 7.87
C ARG A 339 2.09 -12.93 7.69
N THR A 340 2.02 -13.50 6.49
CA THR A 340 1.08 -14.58 6.15
C THR A 340 1.75 -15.63 5.29
N LYS A 341 1.10 -16.76 5.07
CA LYS A 341 1.56 -17.77 4.11
C LYS A 341 1.47 -17.28 2.65
N GLY A 342 0.66 -16.25 2.37
CA GLY A 342 0.42 -15.75 1.03
C GLY A 342 -0.39 -16.71 0.14
N ASP A 343 -1.14 -17.62 0.74
CA ASP A 343 -1.94 -18.64 0.06
C ASP A 343 -3.35 -18.17 -0.30
N ARG A 344 -3.81 -17.04 0.28
CA ARG A 344 -5.13 -16.43 0.03
C ARG A 344 -5.18 -14.95 0.36
N LEU A 345 -6.20 -14.27 -0.19
CA LEU A 345 -6.62 -12.93 0.22
C LEU A 345 -8.16 -12.84 0.14
N GLY A 346 -8.82 -12.68 1.27
CA GLY A 346 -10.27 -12.78 1.35
C GLY A 346 -10.75 -14.17 0.89
N ALA A 347 -11.73 -14.20 0.00
CA ALA A 347 -12.27 -15.43 -0.57
C ALA A 347 -11.38 -16.05 -1.68
N VAL A 348 -10.43 -15.27 -2.22
CA VAL A 348 -9.58 -15.72 -3.33
C VAL A 348 -8.38 -16.50 -2.82
N THR A 349 -8.15 -17.71 -3.37
CA THR A 349 -7.01 -18.57 -3.03
C THR A 349 -5.97 -18.60 -4.15
N PHE A 350 -4.69 -18.73 -3.76
CA PHE A 350 -3.56 -18.75 -4.69
C PHE A 350 -2.88 -20.12 -4.79
N GLY A 351 -3.42 -21.12 -4.09
CA GLY A 351 -3.06 -22.53 -4.26
C GLY A 351 -1.70 -22.96 -3.71
N ALA A 352 -0.88 -22.04 -3.20
CA ALA A 352 0.45 -22.31 -2.67
C ALA A 352 0.88 -21.26 -1.63
N PRO A 353 1.79 -21.58 -0.69
CA PRO A 353 2.34 -20.63 0.28
C PRO A 353 3.35 -19.69 -0.40
N THR A 354 2.84 -18.70 -1.14
CA THR A 354 3.65 -17.83 -2.00
C THR A 354 4.66 -16.97 -1.21
N SER A 355 4.37 -16.68 0.06
CA SER A 355 5.28 -15.91 0.93
C SER A 355 6.49 -16.76 1.35
N GLU A 356 6.30 -18.04 1.64
CA GLU A 356 7.39 -18.96 1.97
C GLU A 356 8.33 -19.14 0.77
N PHE A 357 7.77 -19.31 -0.44
CA PHE A 357 8.56 -19.33 -1.67
C PHE A 357 9.42 -18.07 -1.82
N PHE A 358 8.82 -16.89 -1.62
CA PHE A 358 9.56 -15.63 -1.71
C PHE A 358 10.71 -15.56 -0.70
N GLN A 359 10.43 -15.87 0.56
CA GLN A 359 11.42 -15.77 1.63
C GLN A 359 12.57 -16.77 1.43
N ASP A 360 12.26 -18.00 1.06
CA ASP A 360 13.23 -19.10 1.01
C ASP A 360 13.99 -19.17 -0.31
N GLU A 361 13.32 -18.93 -1.44
CA GLU A 361 13.89 -19.14 -2.76
C GLU A 361 14.37 -17.83 -3.42
N VAL A 362 13.98 -16.66 -2.88
CA VAL A 362 14.33 -15.36 -3.47
C VAL A 362 15.08 -14.46 -2.49
N LEU A 363 14.43 -14.04 -1.39
CA LEU A 363 14.97 -13.02 -0.49
C LEU A 363 16.24 -13.53 0.24
N PHE A 364 16.15 -14.71 0.83
CA PHE A 364 17.28 -15.27 1.56
C PHE A 364 18.48 -15.55 0.65
N PRO A 365 18.36 -16.24 -0.50
CA PRO A 365 19.47 -16.43 -1.42
C PRO A 365 20.07 -15.14 -1.97
N PHE A 366 19.24 -14.10 -2.22
CA PHE A 366 19.73 -12.77 -2.64
C PHE A 366 20.72 -12.18 -1.63
N PHE A 367 20.32 -12.13 -0.36
CA PHE A 367 21.21 -11.59 0.68
C PHE A 367 22.40 -12.49 0.98
N MET A 368 22.23 -13.81 0.93
CA MET A 368 23.35 -14.77 1.12
C MET A 368 24.42 -14.58 0.04
N HIS A 369 24.02 -14.44 -1.22
CA HIS A 369 24.95 -14.16 -2.31
C HIS A 369 25.69 -12.84 -2.10
N ALA A 370 24.99 -11.75 -1.93
CA ALA A 370 25.57 -10.41 -1.85
C ALA A 370 26.45 -10.22 -0.59
N LEU A 371 26.00 -10.70 0.56
CA LEU A 371 26.59 -10.40 1.86
C LEU A 371 27.57 -11.46 2.35
N LYS A 372 27.36 -12.72 2.04
CA LYS A 372 28.18 -13.85 2.50
C LYS A 372 28.96 -14.55 1.38
N GLY A 373 28.77 -14.14 0.11
CA GLY A 373 29.47 -14.73 -1.02
C GLY A 373 29.00 -16.14 -1.37
N ALA A 374 27.77 -16.49 -1.01
CA ALA A 374 27.14 -17.73 -1.45
C ALA A 374 27.05 -17.76 -2.99
N PRO A 375 26.92 -18.96 -3.61
CA PRO A 375 26.74 -19.06 -5.06
C PRO A 375 25.61 -18.16 -5.56
N ASP A 376 25.77 -17.63 -6.78
CA ASP A 376 24.74 -16.81 -7.43
C ASP A 376 23.44 -17.63 -7.60
N PRO A 377 22.31 -17.18 -7.00
CA PRO A 377 21.04 -17.89 -7.05
C PRO A 377 20.37 -17.84 -8.43
N LYS A 378 20.97 -17.15 -9.41
CA LYS A 378 20.42 -16.99 -10.77
C LYS A 378 18.99 -16.46 -10.81
N LEU A 379 18.67 -15.53 -9.90
CA LEU A 379 17.35 -14.90 -9.88
C LEU A 379 17.06 -14.19 -11.20
N ALA A 380 15.82 -14.33 -11.69
CA ALA A 380 15.38 -13.62 -12.87
C ALA A 380 15.32 -12.10 -12.62
N LYS A 381 15.32 -11.31 -13.69
CA LYS A 381 15.14 -9.85 -13.63
C LYS A 381 13.78 -9.47 -13.00
N ALA A 382 12.75 -10.23 -13.33
CA ALA A 382 11.43 -10.11 -12.72
C ALA A 382 10.86 -11.51 -12.41
N THR A 383 10.56 -11.77 -11.14
CA THR A 383 9.86 -12.95 -10.64
C THR A 383 8.46 -12.50 -10.23
N VAL A 384 7.45 -12.89 -11.00
CA VAL A 384 6.10 -12.35 -10.84
C VAL A 384 5.05 -13.45 -10.82
N PHE A 385 4.05 -13.30 -9.95
CA PHE A 385 2.97 -14.26 -9.79
C PHE A 385 1.79 -13.91 -10.71
N GLU A 386 1.39 -14.85 -11.55
CA GLU A 386 0.19 -14.76 -12.37
C GLU A 386 -1.01 -15.22 -11.56
N THR A 387 -1.91 -14.31 -11.25
CA THR A 387 -3.19 -14.63 -10.60
C THR A 387 -4.18 -15.21 -11.62
N GLY A 388 -5.14 -16.02 -11.17
CA GLY A 388 -6.07 -16.75 -12.05
C GLY A 388 -5.55 -18.13 -12.45
N THR A 389 -4.32 -18.24 -12.96
CA THR A 389 -3.62 -19.53 -13.14
C THR A 389 -2.80 -19.91 -11.91
N ASN A 390 -2.50 -18.96 -11.06
CA ASN A 390 -1.77 -19.11 -9.79
C ASN A 390 -0.39 -19.75 -9.98
N ARG A 391 0.45 -19.10 -10.80
CA ARG A 391 1.80 -19.57 -11.15
C ARG A 391 2.83 -18.48 -11.05
N TRP A 392 4.04 -18.81 -10.62
CA TRP A 392 5.20 -17.95 -10.74
C TRP A 392 5.78 -17.99 -12.16
N HIS A 393 6.16 -16.80 -12.64
CA HIS A 393 6.86 -16.63 -13.92
C HIS A 393 8.15 -15.84 -13.73
N HIS A 394 9.11 -16.10 -14.61
CA HIS A 394 10.43 -15.49 -14.62
C HIS A 394 10.64 -14.79 -15.96
N PHE A 395 10.90 -13.49 -15.92
CA PHE A 395 11.10 -12.67 -17.11
C PHE A 395 12.43 -11.92 -17.05
N ASP A 396 12.95 -11.58 -18.22
CA ASP A 396 14.15 -10.74 -18.40
C ASP A 396 13.85 -9.24 -18.32
N THR A 397 12.58 -8.86 -18.23
CA THR A 397 12.08 -7.51 -18.01
C THR A 397 10.63 -7.54 -17.55
N TRP A 398 10.15 -6.44 -16.98
CA TRP A 398 8.73 -6.27 -16.66
C TRP A 398 8.18 -4.93 -17.18
N PRO A 399 7.03 -4.87 -17.89
CA PRO A 399 6.26 -6.03 -18.40
C PRO A 399 7.05 -6.89 -19.38
N PRO A 400 6.58 -8.13 -19.69
CA PRO A 400 7.20 -8.98 -20.71
C PRO A 400 7.28 -8.30 -22.08
N ARG A 401 8.34 -8.58 -22.85
CA ARG A 401 8.56 -7.93 -24.17
C ARG A 401 7.55 -8.36 -25.24
N ASP A 402 6.96 -9.53 -25.08
CA ASP A 402 6.07 -10.17 -26.05
C ASP A 402 4.59 -9.89 -25.80
N VAL A 403 4.25 -8.94 -24.90
CA VAL A 403 2.88 -8.46 -24.74
C VAL A 403 2.39 -7.75 -26.00
N LYS A 404 1.09 -7.90 -26.29
CA LYS A 404 0.42 -7.25 -27.41
C LYS A 404 -0.59 -6.22 -26.87
N PRO A 405 -0.48 -4.94 -27.26
CA PRO A 405 -1.47 -3.94 -26.86
C PRO A 405 -2.83 -4.25 -27.48
N ALA A 406 -3.89 -4.14 -26.67
CA ALA A 406 -5.27 -4.29 -27.09
C ALA A 406 -6.15 -3.27 -26.34
N LYS A 407 -7.40 -3.10 -26.81
CA LYS A 407 -8.39 -2.26 -26.15
C LYS A 407 -9.66 -3.08 -25.89
N LEU A 408 -10.14 -3.02 -24.68
CA LEU A 408 -11.47 -3.48 -24.30
C LEU A 408 -12.42 -2.28 -24.44
N TYR A 409 -13.25 -2.28 -25.49
CA TYR A 409 -14.16 -1.20 -25.81
C TYR A 409 -15.49 -1.34 -25.09
N LEU A 410 -15.97 -0.25 -24.51
CA LEU A 410 -17.33 -0.12 -24.04
C LEU A 410 -18.26 -0.07 -25.24
N GLN A 411 -19.39 -0.80 -25.18
CA GLN A 411 -20.32 -0.94 -26.28
C GLN A 411 -21.77 -0.75 -25.82
N PRO A 412 -22.71 -0.44 -26.74
CA PRO A 412 -24.10 -0.31 -26.39
C PRO A 412 -24.67 -1.53 -25.66
N GLY A 413 -25.61 -1.27 -24.73
CA GLY A 413 -26.29 -2.31 -23.96
C GLY A 413 -25.41 -2.95 -22.88
N GLY A 414 -24.40 -2.23 -22.36
CA GLY A 414 -23.52 -2.72 -21.29
C GLY A 414 -22.57 -3.84 -21.74
N ARG A 415 -22.27 -3.93 -23.04
CA ARG A 415 -21.36 -4.95 -23.58
C ARG A 415 -19.91 -4.47 -23.57
N LEU A 416 -18.99 -5.42 -23.42
CA LEU A 416 -17.55 -5.19 -23.48
C LEU A 416 -16.93 -6.11 -24.55
N GLY A 417 -16.02 -5.59 -25.36
CA GLY A 417 -15.36 -6.41 -26.37
C GLY A 417 -14.11 -5.79 -26.99
N LEU A 418 -13.38 -6.56 -27.79
CA LEU A 418 -12.18 -6.12 -28.50
C LEU A 418 -12.49 -5.35 -29.79
N ALA A 419 -13.70 -5.48 -30.33
CA ALA A 419 -14.12 -4.74 -31.53
C ALA A 419 -14.47 -3.29 -31.15
N ALA A 420 -14.10 -2.34 -32.01
CA ALA A 420 -14.50 -0.94 -31.84
C ALA A 420 -16.02 -0.78 -31.85
N PRO A 421 -16.59 0.19 -31.12
CA PRO A 421 -18.03 0.42 -31.09
C PRO A 421 -18.54 0.93 -32.43
N PRO A 422 -19.84 0.70 -32.76
CA PRO A 422 -20.44 1.15 -34.01
C PRO A 422 -20.59 2.69 -34.07
N ALA A 423 -20.78 3.23 -35.27
CA ALA A 423 -20.94 4.69 -35.48
C ALA A 423 -22.09 5.29 -34.66
N ASN A 424 -23.17 4.54 -34.48
CA ASN A 424 -24.37 4.91 -33.72
C ASN A 424 -24.37 4.33 -32.30
N GLY A 425 -23.19 4.04 -31.71
CA GLY A 425 -23.06 3.41 -30.41
C GLY A 425 -23.71 4.18 -29.25
N GLY A 426 -23.63 5.53 -29.29
CA GLY A 426 -24.33 6.37 -28.31
C GLY A 426 -23.51 6.60 -27.00
N SER A 427 -24.24 6.67 -25.91
CA SER A 427 -23.66 6.91 -24.56
C SER A 427 -24.57 6.40 -23.46
N ASP A 428 -24.01 6.10 -22.31
CA ASP A 428 -24.74 5.81 -21.08
C ASP A 428 -24.54 6.95 -20.08
N ALA A 429 -25.56 7.19 -19.25
CA ALA A 429 -25.51 8.26 -18.27
C ALA A 429 -26.02 7.81 -16.90
N TYR A 430 -25.49 8.41 -15.84
CA TYR A 430 -25.93 8.20 -14.46
C TYR A 430 -25.88 9.49 -13.67
N VAL A 431 -26.63 9.53 -12.57
CA VAL A 431 -26.60 10.65 -11.62
C VAL A 431 -25.68 10.30 -10.45
N SER A 432 -24.60 11.03 -10.29
CA SER A 432 -23.75 10.96 -9.11
C SER A 432 -24.28 11.90 -8.02
N ASP A 433 -24.58 11.33 -6.85
CA ASP A 433 -25.07 12.07 -5.68
C ASP A 433 -24.03 12.02 -4.55
N PRO A 434 -23.31 13.11 -4.26
CA PRO A 434 -22.33 13.14 -3.18
C PRO A 434 -22.92 12.92 -1.79
N ALA A 435 -24.23 12.99 -1.61
CA ALA A 435 -24.90 12.65 -0.34
C ALA A 435 -25.12 11.14 -0.16
N LYS A 436 -25.00 10.37 -1.25
CA LYS A 436 -25.16 8.92 -1.28
C LYS A 436 -24.08 8.26 -2.14
N PRO A 437 -22.79 8.52 -1.87
CA PRO A 437 -21.71 8.03 -2.72
C PRO A 437 -21.67 6.50 -2.77
N VAL A 438 -21.13 5.95 -3.86
CA VAL A 438 -20.95 4.49 -3.99
C VAL A 438 -19.98 4.01 -2.91
N PRO A 439 -20.36 3.07 -2.05
CA PRO A 439 -19.47 2.50 -1.05
C PRO A 439 -18.34 1.69 -1.73
N PHE A 440 -17.17 1.62 -1.11
CA PHE A 440 -16.06 0.84 -1.66
C PHE A 440 -16.10 -0.64 -1.28
N LEU A 441 -16.85 -0.95 -0.23
CA LEU A 441 -17.11 -2.30 0.28
C LEU A 441 -18.58 -2.47 0.62
N GLN A 442 -19.05 -3.71 0.56
CA GLN A 442 -20.36 -4.08 1.10
C GLN A 442 -20.35 -4.11 2.63
N GLN A 443 -19.23 -4.55 3.23
CA GLN A 443 -19.08 -4.68 4.67
C GLN A 443 -18.82 -3.31 5.32
N ILE A 444 -19.19 -3.21 6.59
CA ILE A 444 -18.87 -2.04 7.43
C ILE A 444 -17.40 -2.11 7.85
N ALA A 445 -16.66 -1.02 7.60
CA ALA A 445 -15.27 -0.88 8.02
C ALA A 445 -14.95 0.58 8.35
N ILE A 446 -14.13 0.81 9.38
CA ILE A 446 -13.67 2.16 9.76
C ILE A 446 -12.36 2.57 9.04
N GLY A 447 -11.70 1.64 8.43
CA GLY A 447 -10.46 1.82 7.69
C GLY A 447 -10.51 1.15 6.32
N MET A 448 -9.36 0.75 5.83
CA MET A 448 -9.16 0.06 4.55
C MET A 448 -8.76 -1.40 4.83
N PRO A 449 -9.71 -2.35 4.89
CA PRO A 449 -9.39 -3.76 5.04
C PRO A 449 -8.56 -4.26 3.87
N ARG A 450 -7.60 -5.12 4.13
CA ARG A 450 -6.66 -5.60 3.11
C ARG A 450 -7.34 -6.36 1.96
N GLU A 451 -8.45 -7.03 2.28
CA GLU A 451 -9.21 -7.89 1.36
C GLU A 451 -10.01 -7.10 0.31
N TYR A 452 -10.14 -5.77 0.45
CA TYR A 452 -10.99 -5.00 -0.46
C TYR A 452 -10.54 -5.10 -1.93
N MET A 453 -9.23 -5.30 -2.17
CA MET A 453 -8.68 -5.39 -3.54
C MET A 453 -9.01 -6.69 -4.27
N THR A 454 -9.61 -7.67 -3.58
CA THR A 454 -10.16 -8.90 -4.19
C THR A 454 -11.66 -9.04 -3.92
N ALA A 455 -12.29 -8.04 -3.28
CA ALA A 455 -13.68 -8.12 -2.83
C ALA A 455 -14.68 -8.18 -3.98
N ASP A 456 -15.79 -8.88 -3.71
CA ASP A 456 -16.93 -9.00 -4.60
C ASP A 456 -17.55 -7.63 -4.93
N GLN A 457 -17.74 -7.35 -6.21
CA GLN A 457 -18.26 -6.07 -6.70
C GLN A 457 -19.76 -6.12 -7.09
N ARG A 458 -20.46 -7.22 -6.83
CA ARG A 458 -21.89 -7.37 -7.13
C ARG A 458 -22.75 -6.29 -6.48
N PHE A 459 -22.42 -5.87 -5.26
CA PHE A 459 -23.13 -4.81 -4.54
C PHE A 459 -23.09 -3.47 -5.29
N ALA A 460 -21.94 -3.13 -5.88
CA ALA A 460 -21.75 -1.89 -6.62
C ALA A 460 -22.44 -1.96 -8.00
N GLY A 461 -22.30 -3.07 -8.73
CA GLY A 461 -22.90 -3.26 -10.06
C GLY A 461 -24.43 -3.22 -10.08
N ARG A 462 -25.09 -3.34 -8.91
CA ARG A 462 -26.57 -3.25 -8.79
C ARG A 462 -27.07 -1.82 -8.54
N ARG A 463 -26.18 -0.86 -8.45
CA ARG A 463 -26.54 0.54 -8.18
C ARG A 463 -26.82 1.29 -9.48
N PRO A 464 -27.78 2.25 -9.47
CA PRO A 464 -28.10 3.05 -10.66
C PRO A 464 -27.04 4.11 -11.00
N ASP A 465 -26.07 4.35 -10.11
CA ASP A 465 -24.96 5.28 -10.25
C ASP A 465 -23.63 4.59 -10.58
N VAL A 466 -23.69 3.33 -11.05
CA VAL A 466 -22.57 2.54 -11.55
C VAL A 466 -22.90 2.00 -12.92
N LEU A 467 -22.10 2.34 -13.93
CA LEU A 467 -22.19 1.72 -15.25
C LEU A 467 -21.42 0.40 -15.26
N VAL A 468 -22.02 -0.62 -15.86
CA VAL A 468 -21.44 -1.96 -15.97
C VAL A 468 -21.33 -2.36 -17.43
N TYR A 469 -20.14 -2.78 -17.84
CA TYR A 469 -19.88 -3.34 -19.18
C TYR A 469 -19.23 -4.71 -19.02
N GLU A 470 -19.82 -5.72 -19.65
CA GLU A 470 -19.43 -7.12 -19.45
C GLU A 470 -19.25 -7.83 -20.79
N SER A 471 -18.24 -8.69 -20.89
CA SER A 471 -18.02 -9.52 -22.05
C SER A 471 -18.96 -10.74 -22.07
N ASP A 472 -19.09 -11.39 -23.21
CA ASP A 472 -19.56 -12.78 -23.27
C ASP A 472 -18.59 -13.69 -22.49
N PRO A 473 -19.02 -14.90 -22.06
CA PRO A 473 -18.09 -15.88 -21.47
C PRO A 473 -16.90 -16.14 -22.39
N LEU A 474 -15.70 -16.08 -21.81
CA LEU A 474 -14.47 -16.22 -22.58
C LEU A 474 -14.35 -17.63 -23.18
N PRO A 475 -14.09 -17.77 -24.49
CA PRO A 475 -13.90 -19.07 -25.13
C PRO A 475 -12.55 -19.73 -24.78
N ALA A 476 -11.60 -18.96 -24.30
CA ALA A 476 -10.25 -19.36 -23.86
C ALA A 476 -9.74 -18.41 -22.80
N ASP A 477 -8.69 -18.81 -22.10
CA ASP A 477 -8.01 -17.95 -21.13
C ASP A 477 -7.52 -16.64 -21.79
N LEU A 478 -7.68 -15.53 -21.07
CA LEU A 478 -7.24 -14.19 -21.48
C LEU A 478 -6.30 -13.63 -20.42
N THR A 479 -5.02 -13.51 -20.72
CA THR A 479 -4.02 -13.01 -19.78
C THR A 479 -3.65 -11.56 -20.07
N VAL A 480 -3.66 -10.72 -19.02
CA VAL A 480 -3.22 -9.34 -19.05
C VAL A 480 -1.96 -9.20 -18.19
N ALA A 481 -0.87 -8.62 -18.74
CA ALA A 481 0.43 -8.46 -18.09
C ALA A 481 0.99 -7.06 -18.32
N GLY A 482 0.90 -6.18 -17.32
CA GLY A 482 1.40 -4.81 -17.37
C GLY A 482 0.36 -3.76 -17.00
N PRO A 483 0.59 -2.48 -17.32
CA PRO A 483 -0.27 -1.37 -16.94
C PRO A 483 -1.60 -1.36 -17.70
N LEU A 484 -2.64 -0.91 -17.02
CA LEU A 484 -3.92 -0.58 -17.65
C LEU A 484 -3.94 0.89 -18.08
N LYS A 485 -4.70 1.17 -19.15
CA LYS A 485 -4.80 2.52 -19.71
C LYS A 485 -6.26 2.87 -20.00
N PRO A 486 -7.03 3.31 -19.00
CA PRO A 486 -8.37 3.85 -19.26
C PRO A 486 -8.31 5.05 -20.20
N GLU A 487 -9.17 5.08 -21.16
CA GLU A 487 -9.40 6.18 -22.09
C GLU A 487 -10.90 6.39 -22.22
N LEU A 488 -11.43 7.37 -21.48
CA LEU A 488 -12.86 7.65 -21.44
C LEU A 488 -13.16 8.94 -22.20
N PHE A 489 -14.23 8.91 -22.99
CA PHE A 489 -14.87 10.12 -23.52
C PHE A 489 -16.12 10.38 -22.67
N VAL A 490 -16.13 11.49 -21.95
CA VAL A 490 -17.11 11.75 -20.89
C VAL A 490 -17.67 13.16 -20.97
N ALA A 491 -18.85 13.37 -20.39
CA ALA A 491 -19.39 14.69 -20.11
C ALA A 491 -19.96 14.72 -18.67
N THR A 492 -19.98 15.89 -18.07
CA THR A 492 -20.63 16.12 -16.78
C THR A 492 -21.46 17.40 -16.84
N THR A 493 -22.55 17.46 -16.10
CA THR A 493 -23.31 18.72 -15.90
C THR A 493 -22.65 19.62 -14.84
N GLY A 494 -21.65 19.11 -14.11
CA GLY A 494 -20.81 19.84 -13.19
C GLY A 494 -19.59 20.47 -13.87
N THR A 495 -18.71 21.07 -13.06
CA THR A 495 -17.43 21.64 -13.52
C THR A 495 -16.21 20.85 -13.04
N ASP A 496 -16.41 19.80 -12.24
CA ASP A 496 -15.44 18.75 -11.90
C ASP A 496 -16.16 17.40 -11.72
N ALA A 497 -15.44 16.30 -11.82
CA ALA A 497 -15.94 14.95 -11.57
C ALA A 497 -14.75 14.00 -11.37
N ASP A 498 -14.95 12.95 -10.58
CA ASP A 498 -14.00 11.84 -10.47
C ASP A 498 -14.45 10.69 -11.38
N TRP A 499 -13.48 9.96 -11.93
CA TRP A 499 -13.70 8.82 -12.79
C TRP A 499 -12.99 7.61 -12.23
N VAL A 500 -13.74 6.67 -11.67
CA VAL A 500 -13.25 5.41 -11.15
C VAL A 500 -13.52 4.33 -12.18
N VAL A 501 -12.48 3.61 -12.57
CA VAL A 501 -12.58 2.44 -13.47
C VAL A 501 -12.12 1.22 -12.69
N LYS A 502 -12.93 0.16 -12.72
CA LYS A 502 -12.61 -1.12 -12.09
C LYS A 502 -12.60 -2.21 -13.15
N LEU A 503 -11.54 -3.00 -13.18
CA LEU A 503 -11.44 -4.24 -13.93
C LEU A 503 -11.78 -5.41 -13.00
N ILE A 504 -12.71 -6.24 -13.39
CA ILE A 504 -13.34 -7.26 -12.57
C ILE A 504 -13.33 -8.59 -13.32
N ASP A 505 -12.95 -9.66 -12.64
CA ASP A 505 -13.09 -11.04 -13.09
C ASP A 505 -14.42 -11.61 -12.59
N VAL A 506 -15.33 -11.90 -13.51
CA VAL A 506 -16.64 -12.47 -13.19
C VAL A 506 -16.58 -13.98 -13.33
N TYR A 507 -16.71 -14.68 -12.23
CA TYR A 507 -16.68 -16.13 -12.17
C TYR A 507 -17.99 -16.72 -12.74
N PRO A 508 -17.99 -17.94 -13.30
CA PRO A 508 -19.19 -18.65 -13.65
C PRO A 508 -20.16 -18.79 -12.46
N ASP A 509 -21.46 -18.80 -12.71
CA ASP A 509 -22.46 -18.92 -11.63
C ASP A 509 -22.35 -20.24 -10.87
N ASP A 510 -21.89 -21.28 -11.53
CA ASP A 510 -21.67 -22.62 -10.98
C ASP A 510 -20.23 -22.87 -10.49
N TYR A 511 -19.39 -21.83 -10.44
CA TYR A 511 -18.03 -21.95 -9.92
C TYR A 511 -18.06 -22.33 -8.45
N ALA A 512 -17.49 -23.50 -8.11
CA ALA A 512 -17.49 -24.00 -6.74
C ALA A 512 -16.40 -23.31 -5.89
N SER A 513 -16.79 -22.75 -4.75
CA SER A 513 -15.80 -22.33 -3.73
C SER A 513 -15.01 -23.55 -3.24
N PRO A 514 -13.70 -23.41 -2.91
CA PRO A 514 -12.90 -24.54 -2.42
C PRO A 514 -13.50 -25.27 -1.23
N ASP A 515 -14.18 -24.55 -0.36
CA ASP A 515 -14.82 -25.07 0.85
C ASP A 515 -16.32 -25.34 0.68
N TYR A 516 -16.84 -25.22 -0.56
CA TYR A 516 -18.26 -25.43 -0.84
C TYR A 516 -18.62 -26.91 -0.76
N GLN A 517 -19.61 -27.21 0.10
CA GLN A 517 -20.25 -28.51 0.16
C GLN A 517 -21.72 -28.33 -0.21
N PRO A 518 -22.23 -28.97 -1.28
CA PRO A 518 -23.65 -28.94 -1.59
C PRO A 518 -24.43 -29.44 -0.39
N GLY A 519 -25.42 -28.67 0.04
CA GLY A 519 -26.34 -29.12 1.08
C GLY A 519 -27.23 -30.28 0.59
N ASP A 520 -27.61 -31.18 1.49
CA ASP A 520 -28.52 -32.30 1.19
C ASP A 520 -29.96 -31.83 0.95
N ASP A 521 -30.30 -30.59 1.32
CA ASP A 521 -31.63 -30.02 1.13
C ASP A 521 -31.67 -29.15 -0.15
N PRO A 522 -32.38 -29.61 -1.19
CA PRO A 522 -32.47 -28.85 -2.46
C PRO A 522 -33.25 -27.53 -2.32
N TRP A 523 -34.01 -27.33 -1.23
CA TRP A 523 -34.79 -26.12 -0.98
C TRP A 523 -34.00 -25.04 -0.24
N THR A 524 -32.92 -25.42 0.45
CA THR A 524 -32.00 -24.55 1.17
C THR A 524 -30.56 -24.88 0.83
N PRO A 525 -30.13 -24.65 -0.44
CA PRO A 525 -28.78 -24.98 -0.86
C PRO A 525 -27.75 -24.19 -0.01
N ALA A 526 -26.63 -24.84 0.30
CA ALA A 526 -25.54 -24.18 1.00
C ALA A 526 -25.01 -22.97 0.21
N PRO A 527 -24.58 -21.87 0.86
CA PRO A 527 -24.01 -20.73 0.19
C PRO A 527 -22.76 -21.10 -0.60
N ASN A 528 -22.73 -20.78 -1.89
CA ASN A 528 -21.53 -20.85 -2.72
C ASN A 528 -21.00 -19.42 -2.92
N GLU A 529 -20.01 -19.02 -2.12
CA GLU A 529 -19.49 -17.65 -2.11
C GLU A 529 -18.93 -17.23 -3.47
N LEU A 530 -18.22 -18.13 -4.15
CA LEU A 530 -17.55 -17.84 -5.42
C LEU A 530 -18.42 -18.06 -6.66
N GLY A 531 -19.62 -18.62 -6.54
CA GLY A 531 -20.57 -18.70 -7.65
C GLY A 531 -20.98 -17.31 -8.11
N GLY A 532 -20.69 -16.94 -9.35
CA GLY A 532 -20.94 -15.60 -9.90
C GLY A 532 -20.17 -14.48 -9.21
N TYR A 533 -19.08 -14.78 -8.51
CA TYR A 533 -18.25 -13.79 -7.80
C TYR A 533 -17.68 -12.76 -8.77
N GLN A 534 -17.75 -11.50 -8.43
CA GLN A 534 -17.19 -10.41 -9.21
C GLN A 534 -15.91 -9.89 -8.54
N GLN A 535 -14.83 -10.65 -8.71
CA GLN A 535 -13.55 -10.32 -8.09
C GLN A 535 -12.98 -9.02 -8.63
N LEU A 536 -12.76 -8.04 -7.76
CA LEU A 536 -11.95 -6.88 -8.11
C LEU A 536 -10.53 -7.35 -8.47
N VAL A 537 -10.04 -7.04 -9.67
CA VAL A 537 -8.68 -7.34 -10.13
C VAL A 537 -7.81 -6.09 -10.04
N ARG A 538 -8.34 -4.96 -10.50
CA ARG A 538 -7.72 -3.63 -10.43
C ARG A 538 -8.80 -2.56 -10.43
N GLY A 539 -8.54 -1.47 -9.71
CA GLY A 539 -9.38 -0.29 -9.76
C GLY A 539 -8.58 0.94 -9.39
N GLU A 540 -8.75 2.01 -10.14
CA GLU A 540 -8.11 3.29 -9.90
C GLU A 540 -9.07 4.43 -10.21
N VAL A 541 -8.71 5.62 -9.73
CA VAL A 541 -9.45 6.86 -9.96
C VAL A 541 -8.59 7.86 -10.74
N MET A 542 -9.24 8.65 -11.56
CA MET A 542 -8.71 9.93 -12.04
C MET A 542 -9.60 11.05 -11.51
N ARG A 543 -9.05 11.96 -10.69
CA ARG A 543 -9.72 13.20 -10.33
C ARG A 543 -9.72 14.11 -11.54
N GLY A 544 -10.88 14.32 -12.14
CA GLY A 544 -11.00 14.83 -13.51
C GLY A 544 -10.37 16.20 -13.76
N LYS A 545 -10.31 17.08 -12.73
CA LYS A 545 -9.60 18.37 -12.86
C LYS A 545 -8.11 18.22 -13.14
N PHE A 546 -7.52 17.06 -12.82
CA PHE A 546 -6.09 16.76 -13.07
C PHE A 546 -5.83 15.97 -14.36
N ARG A 547 -6.84 15.73 -15.19
CA ARG A 547 -6.75 14.91 -16.41
C ARG A 547 -5.63 15.31 -17.39
N ASN A 548 -5.24 16.58 -17.40
CA ASN A 548 -4.19 17.12 -18.27
C ASN A 548 -2.91 17.48 -17.49
N SER A 549 -3.02 17.88 -16.21
CA SER A 549 -1.89 18.30 -15.39
C SER A 549 -2.21 18.19 -13.91
N TYR A 550 -1.30 17.61 -13.14
CA TYR A 550 -1.38 17.59 -11.68
C TYR A 550 -1.01 18.95 -11.04
N THR A 551 -0.24 19.78 -11.75
CA THR A 551 0.20 21.10 -11.25
C THR A 551 -0.79 22.21 -11.60
N THR A 552 -1.50 22.08 -12.71
CA THR A 552 -2.43 23.08 -13.22
C THR A 552 -3.77 22.40 -13.52
N PRO A 553 -4.67 22.31 -12.51
CA PRO A 553 -5.97 21.70 -12.70
C PRO A 553 -6.87 22.53 -13.61
N GLU A 554 -7.76 21.87 -14.36
CA GLU A 554 -8.66 22.51 -15.32
C GLU A 554 -10.11 22.08 -15.07
N PRO A 555 -11.10 23.01 -15.14
CA PRO A 555 -12.52 22.66 -15.07
C PRO A 555 -12.99 21.85 -16.26
N PHE A 556 -14.08 21.12 -16.09
CA PHE A 556 -14.91 20.68 -17.20
C PHE A 556 -15.84 21.81 -17.65
N VAL A 557 -16.17 21.80 -18.92
CA VAL A 557 -17.27 22.63 -19.46
C VAL A 557 -18.54 21.77 -19.39
N PRO A 558 -19.60 22.20 -18.68
CA PRO A 558 -20.81 21.42 -18.51
C PRO A 558 -21.40 20.95 -19.83
N GLY A 559 -21.71 19.65 -19.92
CA GLY A 559 -22.29 19.00 -21.11
C GLY A 559 -21.34 18.78 -22.29
N ARG A 560 -20.11 19.31 -22.26
CA ARG A 560 -19.14 19.16 -23.34
C ARG A 560 -18.41 17.82 -23.26
N PRO A 561 -18.41 16.99 -24.31
CA PRO A 561 -17.60 15.79 -24.36
C PRO A 561 -16.11 16.10 -24.18
N THR A 562 -15.46 15.41 -23.26
CA THR A 562 -14.07 15.59 -22.87
C THR A 562 -13.39 14.23 -22.78
N ARG A 563 -12.17 14.14 -23.30
CA ARG A 563 -11.33 12.94 -23.15
C ARG A 563 -10.64 12.96 -21.78
N VAL A 564 -10.73 11.86 -21.05
CA VAL A 564 -10.02 11.61 -19.78
C VAL A 564 -9.24 10.33 -19.94
N ALA A 565 -7.92 10.39 -19.81
CA ALA A 565 -7.07 9.22 -19.97
C ALA A 565 -5.93 9.25 -18.94
N TRP A 566 -5.63 8.07 -18.38
CA TRP A 566 -4.53 7.90 -17.42
C TRP A 566 -3.92 6.51 -17.51
N THR A 567 -2.90 6.26 -16.71
CA THR A 567 -2.31 4.94 -16.58
C THR A 567 -2.56 4.45 -15.15
N GLU A 568 -3.15 3.27 -15.02
CA GLU A 568 -3.27 2.55 -13.76
C GLU A 568 -2.06 1.66 -13.52
N ASN A 569 -1.93 1.19 -12.28
CA ASN A 569 -0.90 0.24 -11.91
C ASN A 569 -1.02 -1.07 -12.70
N ASP A 570 0.11 -1.78 -12.79
CA ASP A 570 0.19 -3.06 -13.48
C ASP A 570 -0.62 -4.14 -12.76
N LEU A 571 -0.92 -5.16 -13.52
CA LEU A 571 -1.39 -6.46 -13.02
C LEU A 571 -0.74 -7.59 -13.83
N PHE A 572 -0.82 -8.80 -13.30
CA PHE A 572 -0.60 -10.04 -14.04
C PHE A 572 -1.71 -11.00 -13.65
N HIS A 573 -2.72 -11.06 -14.51
CA HIS A 573 -3.94 -11.82 -14.22
C HIS A 573 -4.47 -12.52 -15.46
N THR A 574 -4.94 -13.75 -15.28
CA THR A 574 -5.61 -14.52 -16.32
C THR A 574 -7.09 -14.69 -15.98
N PHE A 575 -7.93 -14.08 -16.80
CA PHE A 575 -9.34 -14.39 -16.86
C PHE A 575 -9.50 -15.78 -17.50
N ARG A 576 -10.05 -16.72 -16.74
CA ARG A 576 -10.12 -18.11 -17.18
C ARG A 576 -11.21 -18.30 -18.24
N LYS A 577 -11.06 -19.34 -19.06
CA LYS A 577 -12.13 -19.81 -19.96
C LYS A 577 -13.43 -19.99 -19.18
N GLY A 578 -14.53 -19.46 -19.69
CA GLY A 578 -15.86 -19.47 -19.08
C GLY A 578 -16.12 -18.29 -18.14
N HIS A 579 -15.08 -17.60 -17.62
CA HIS A 579 -15.23 -16.34 -16.92
C HIS A 579 -15.63 -15.21 -17.88
N ARG A 580 -16.01 -14.05 -17.35
CA ARG A 580 -16.26 -12.83 -18.11
C ARG A 580 -15.39 -11.70 -17.60
N VAL A 581 -15.00 -10.82 -18.50
CA VAL A 581 -14.34 -9.56 -18.14
C VAL A 581 -15.40 -8.51 -17.93
N MET A 582 -15.36 -7.81 -16.81
CA MET A 582 -16.27 -6.72 -16.51
C MET A 582 -15.49 -5.43 -16.23
N ILE A 583 -16.04 -4.30 -16.68
CA ILE A 583 -15.61 -2.95 -16.31
C ILE A 583 -16.78 -2.26 -15.61
N GLN A 584 -16.52 -1.71 -14.40
CA GLN A 584 -17.44 -0.81 -13.73
C GLN A 584 -16.90 0.62 -13.79
N ILE A 585 -17.76 1.59 -14.08
CA ILE A 585 -17.44 3.02 -14.09
C ILE A 585 -18.38 3.74 -13.12
N GLN A 586 -17.79 4.54 -12.23
CA GLN A 586 -18.50 5.30 -11.20
C GLN A 586 -17.73 6.60 -10.88
N SER A 587 -18.34 7.52 -10.14
CA SER A 587 -17.73 8.81 -9.79
C SER A 587 -17.53 9.02 -8.28
N SER A 588 -17.62 7.95 -7.51
CA SER A 588 -17.27 7.93 -6.10
C SER A 588 -16.91 6.50 -5.69
N TRP A 589 -16.03 6.37 -4.70
CA TRP A 589 -15.59 5.10 -4.13
C TRP A 589 -15.35 5.31 -2.64
N PHE A 590 -16.45 5.58 -1.96
CA PHE A 590 -16.46 6.17 -0.62
C PHE A 590 -16.52 5.12 0.52
N PRO A 591 -15.89 5.35 1.65
CA PRO A 591 -14.99 6.47 1.95
C PRO A 591 -13.54 6.24 1.50
N LEU A 592 -13.22 5.16 0.75
CA LEU A 592 -11.85 4.86 0.31
C LEU A 592 -11.17 6.11 -0.25
N MET A 593 -11.89 6.85 -1.11
CA MET A 593 -11.48 8.17 -1.56
C MET A 593 -12.43 9.26 -1.04
N ASP A 594 -11.92 10.49 -0.90
CA ASP A 594 -12.70 11.66 -0.57
C ASP A 594 -13.71 11.99 -1.67
N ARG A 595 -14.82 12.65 -1.30
CA ARG A 595 -15.89 12.99 -2.24
C ARG A 595 -15.52 14.22 -3.08
N ASN A 596 -15.86 14.18 -4.36
CA ASN A 596 -15.80 15.34 -5.23
C ASN A 596 -17.08 16.18 -5.07
N PRO A 597 -16.99 17.51 -4.83
CA PRO A 597 -18.16 18.40 -4.83
C PRO A 597 -18.86 18.53 -6.19
N GLN A 598 -18.25 18.01 -7.26
CA GLN A 598 -18.67 18.10 -8.68
C GLN A 598 -18.65 19.55 -9.18
N GLN A 599 -17.89 20.39 -8.50
CA GLN A 599 -17.57 21.76 -8.83
C GLN A 599 -16.06 21.95 -8.81
N PHE A 600 -15.56 22.73 -9.78
CA PHE A 600 -14.14 23.07 -9.84
C PHE A 600 -13.78 24.02 -8.70
N MET A 601 -13.14 23.49 -7.68
CA MET A 601 -12.71 24.20 -6.48
C MET A 601 -11.59 23.46 -5.75
N ASN A 602 -11.05 24.07 -4.71
CA ASN A 602 -10.22 23.35 -3.74
C ASN A 602 -11.14 22.49 -2.85
N ILE A 603 -11.08 21.16 -3.03
CA ILE A 603 -11.93 20.22 -2.30
C ILE A 603 -11.65 20.25 -0.79
N ASN A 604 -10.40 20.55 -0.38
CA ASN A 604 -10.00 20.59 1.01
C ASN A 604 -10.58 21.79 1.79
N THR A 605 -11.23 22.73 1.08
CA THR A 605 -11.96 23.86 1.67
C THR A 605 -13.47 23.77 1.46
N ALA A 606 -13.96 22.70 0.80
CA ALA A 606 -15.36 22.52 0.52
C ALA A 606 -16.20 22.41 1.80
N THR A 607 -17.37 23.03 1.78
CA THR A 607 -18.40 22.94 2.81
C THR A 607 -19.52 21.97 2.35
N PRO A 608 -20.39 21.50 3.22
CA PRO A 608 -21.52 20.65 2.81
C PRO A 608 -22.41 21.29 1.73
N ALA A 609 -22.49 22.61 1.68
CA ALA A 609 -23.28 23.35 0.69
C ALA A 609 -22.67 23.34 -0.73
N ASP A 610 -21.39 22.98 -0.86
CA ASP A 610 -20.71 22.94 -2.15
C ASP A 610 -20.94 21.63 -2.92
N TYR A 611 -21.41 20.59 -2.22
CA TYR A 611 -21.64 19.27 -2.83
C TYR A 611 -22.96 19.24 -3.61
N ARG A 612 -22.89 18.99 -4.92
CA ARG A 612 -24.04 18.99 -5.83
C ARG A 612 -24.14 17.68 -6.59
N LYS A 613 -25.38 17.28 -6.90
CA LYS A 613 -25.62 16.20 -7.86
C LYS A 613 -25.20 16.65 -9.26
N ALA A 614 -24.61 15.71 -10.00
CA ALA A 614 -24.35 15.94 -11.43
C ALA A 614 -24.69 14.68 -12.23
N THR A 615 -25.12 14.87 -13.46
CA THR A 615 -25.27 13.80 -14.43
C THR A 615 -23.95 13.63 -15.17
N HIS A 616 -23.45 12.40 -15.18
CA HIS A 616 -22.26 12.01 -15.92
C HIS A 616 -22.63 11.13 -17.09
N THR A 617 -22.00 11.37 -18.23
CA THR A 617 -22.21 10.62 -19.47
C THR A 617 -20.90 9.99 -19.90
N VAL A 618 -20.92 8.72 -20.29
CA VAL A 618 -19.80 7.99 -20.88
C VAL A 618 -20.17 7.62 -22.30
N PHE A 619 -19.40 8.08 -23.29
CA PHE A 619 -19.64 7.84 -24.70
C PHE A 619 -18.98 6.53 -25.17
N HIS A 620 -19.65 5.82 -26.05
CA HIS A 620 -19.17 4.57 -26.66
C HIS A 620 -19.62 4.46 -28.14
N ASP A 621 -19.47 5.55 -28.86
CA ASP A 621 -19.63 5.56 -30.33
C ASP A 621 -18.26 5.56 -31.03
N ALA A 622 -18.25 5.35 -32.36
CA ALA A 622 -17.00 5.27 -33.14
C ALA A 622 -16.15 6.56 -33.09
N ALA A 623 -16.77 7.73 -32.89
CA ALA A 623 -16.05 9.01 -32.76
C ALA A 623 -15.49 9.24 -31.37
N ARG A 624 -16.08 8.58 -30.34
CA ARG A 624 -15.75 8.71 -28.92
C ARG A 624 -15.71 7.33 -28.28
N PRO A 625 -14.75 6.47 -28.69
CA PRO A 625 -14.72 5.06 -28.31
C PRO A 625 -14.04 4.88 -26.93
N SER A 626 -14.79 5.06 -25.86
CA SER A 626 -14.28 4.78 -24.50
C SER A 626 -13.81 3.34 -24.39
N SER A 627 -12.66 3.14 -23.75
CA SER A 627 -12.02 1.82 -23.71
C SER A 627 -11.06 1.71 -22.51
N LEU A 628 -10.72 0.48 -22.15
CA LEU A 628 -9.58 0.14 -21.29
C LEU A 628 -8.47 -0.48 -22.13
N GLY A 629 -7.36 0.21 -22.27
CA GLY A 629 -6.15 -0.33 -22.89
C GLY A 629 -5.49 -1.37 -21.98
N VAL A 630 -5.18 -2.53 -22.56
CA VAL A 630 -4.57 -3.68 -21.87
C VAL A 630 -3.35 -4.18 -22.63
N GLN A 631 -2.47 -4.90 -21.93
CA GLN A 631 -1.35 -5.61 -22.54
C GLN A 631 -1.63 -7.11 -22.47
N LEU A 632 -2.03 -7.71 -23.59
CA LEU A 632 -2.31 -9.15 -23.67
C LEU A 632 -0.99 -9.93 -23.74
N TRP A 633 -0.88 -10.95 -22.92
CA TRP A 633 0.23 -11.88 -22.93
C TRP A 633 -0.25 -13.30 -23.22
N SER A 634 0.57 -14.05 -23.94
CA SER A 634 0.34 -15.48 -24.17
C SER A 634 1.66 -16.20 -23.95
N PRO A 635 1.69 -17.26 -23.13
CA PRO A 635 2.90 -18.06 -22.99
C PRO A 635 3.34 -18.55 -24.37
N ARG A 636 4.64 -18.55 -24.62
CA ARG A 636 5.18 -19.21 -25.81
C ARG A 636 4.94 -20.71 -25.69
N PRO A 637 4.53 -21.38 -26.78
CA PRO A 637 4.30 -22.82 -26.77
C PRO A 637 5.57 -23.61 -26.41
#